data_2472c2be87aac5ab16395e80e7d7f26c
#
_entry.id   2472c2be87aac5ab16395e80e7d7f26c
#
_cell.length_a   1.000
_cell.length_b   1.000
_cell.length_c   1.000
_cell.angle_alpha   90.00
_cell.angle_beta   90.00
_cell.angle_gamma   90.00
#
_symmetry.space_group_name_H-M   'P 1'
#
loop_
_entity.id
_entity.type
_entity.pdbx_description
1 polymer ?
#
loop_
_entity_poly.entity_id
_entity_poly.type
_entity_poly.pdbx_seq_one_letter_code
_entity_poly.pdbx_strand_id
1 'polypeptide(L)'
;MKLLTIILASLVSYVNPFIGTGYHGHTFPGAAWPFGMVQLSPDTRAANWHGTSGYHYSDSVILGFSHTHLSGTGISDWCDIRLMPIRNYPMPAEGDSTFRLDEARYRSSFSHDSEMASPGWYHVLLKDHMVSVDLTVGRRTGQHRYTYYTGLRSKGDPQVLIDLQPRDKLLDGNIIVDPKDPSVVYGFRRSSSWSKDQMVYFYIQFSSPVSSFAIGDGCAILNFAYVGTDVLEASVSISSTSADGARLNMITDEPMDFDTRRFLAAQEWESYLSTMKCPFKDEDRRKIFYTALYHTAIHPTLYSDADGSYRGMDRKVHKTDGFDRYTVFSLWDTFRGLHPLLCKVAPELTAEFIKTFLTVYNEAGKLPVWELSGYETNCMIGYHSAPVIAEALLQGITDFDVKAALQALVRSSNDPEYGLAEFRRNGVVQGNEIGESVSRTLEFAYDDWCVAQVAKYLAEHASDDAELEAYMSIYEKYMETCQNWRNIFDPSTGFVRPRINGRWLTPFDPREINNHFSEGNAWQYSFLVPHDVAGLMRAMGGPTAFCEKLDTLFDGPSETTGRKLNDVTGLIGQYAHGNEPSHHVPYLYALAGKPEKTEARVKRIMETMYSNAPDGLCGNDDCGQMSAWYILSAVGEYPVCPGAPLGSVTCVPKTIIVNPVFEMESDVVKDKMEVGIGNIDTGCVAWYRIGGTGEFKRYSKPFTIHGACRLECYSQHRDGRKSFVTVCNVSKAD
;
A
#
# COMPACT_ATOMS: atom_id res chain seq x y z
N MET A 1 28.67 26.54 35.06
CA MET A 1 27.99 26.48 33.73
C MET A 1 27.22 25.18 33.69
N LYS A 2 25.94 25.18 34.02
CA LYS A 2 25.07 23.97 33.94
C LYS A 2 24.76 23.71 32.45
N LEU A 3 25.31 22.65 31.89
CA LEU A 3 24.80 22.11 30.63
C LEU A 3 23.37 21.63 30.89
N LEU A 4 22.39 22.38 30.43
CA LEU A 4 21.04 21.87 30.23
C LEU A 4 21.12 20.90 29.04
N THR A 5 21.26 19.63 29.31
CA THR A 5 20.97 18.59 28.33
C THR A 5 19.46 18.60 28.13
N ILE A 6 18.99 19.27 27.09
CA ILE A 6 17.62 19.08 26.61
C ILE A 6 17.59 17.66 26.08
N ILE A 7 17.06 16.73 26.88
CA ILE A 7 16.68 15.41 26.40
C ILE A 7 15.48 15.67 25.47
N LEU A 8 15.75 15.81 24.19
CA LEU A 8 14.69 15.72 23.17
C LEU A 8 14.09 14.32 23.34
N ALA A 9 12.79 14.24 23.62
CA ALA A 9 12.11 12.96 23.66
C ALA A 9 12.30 12.29 22.30
N SER A 10 12.78 11.04 22.30
CA SER A 10 12.96 10.23 21.09
C SER A 10 11.62 10.12 20.35
N LEU A 11 11.62 10.26 19.03
CA LEU A 11 10.42 10.12 18.20
C LEU A 11 9.81 8.73 18.30
N VAL A 12 10.65 7.70 18.48
CA VAL A 12 10.23 6.33 18.74
C VAL A 12 9.25 6.25 19.93
N SER A 13 9.40 7.10 20.95
CA SER A 13 8.50 7.13 22.12
C SER A 13 7.06 7.59 21.81
N TYR A 14 6.85 8.20 20.65
CA TYR A 14 5.51 8.59 20.19
C TYR A 14 4.83 7.52 19.33
N VAL A 15 5.52 6.45 18.97
CA VAL A 15 4.89 5.36 18.19
C VAL A 15 4.18 4.41 19.13
N ASN A 16 2.92 4.14 18.84
CA ASN A 16 2.10 3.13 19.51
C ASN A 16 1.76 2.01 18.51
N PRO A 17 2.55 0.91 18.41
CA PRO A 17 2.31 -0.16 17.45
C PRO A 17 0.98 -0.89 17.61
N PHE A 18 0.23 -0.64 18.70
CA PHE A 18 -1.09 -1.22 18.88
C PHE A 18 -2.21 -0.49 18.12
N ILE A 19 -1.98 0.73 17.60
CA ILE A 19 -2.99 1.42 16.77
C ILE A 19 -3.26 0.57 15.52
N GLY A 20 -4.52 0.27 15.24
CA GLY A 20 -4.96 -0.52 14.11
C GLY A 20 -4.92 -2.04 14.32
N THR A 21 -4.47 -2.53 15.48
CA THR A 21 -4.46 -3.99 15.79
C THR A 21 -5.81 -4.52 16.24
N GLY A 22 -6.79 -3.66 16.48
CA GLY A 22 -8.19 -3.98 16.74
C GLY A 22 -9.10 -3.57 15.59
N TYR A 23 -10.40 -3.89 15.71
CA TYR A 23 -11.41 -3.62 14.71
C TYR A 23 -11.01 -4.13 13.31
N HIS A 24 -10.87 -3.26 12.32
CA HIS A 24 -10.54 -3.60 10.93
C HIS A 24 -9.21 -2.99 10.45
N GLY A 25 -8.34 -2.50 11.34
CA GLY A 25 -7.08 -1.90 10.92
C GLY A 25 -6.06 -2.91 10.37
N HIS A 26 -6.12 -4.15 10.84
CA HIS A 26 -5.30 -5.29 10.41
C HIS A 26 -3.79 -5.06 10.48
N THR A 27 -3.33 -4.20 11.40
CA THR A 27 -1.91 -4.04 11.71
C THR A 27 -1.45 -5.05 12.75
N PHE A 28 -0.15 -5.13 13.03
CA PHE A 28 0.44 -6.00 14.04
C PHE A 28 1.42 -5.23 14.94
N PRO A 29 1.61 -5.64 16.23
CA PRO A 29 2.42 -4.91 17.18
C PRO A 29 3.88 -5.36 17.22
N GLY A 30 4.27 -6.37 16.45
CA GLY A 30 5.58 -7.01 16.51
C GLY A 30 6.73 -6.13 16.04
N ALA A 31 7.96 -6.65 16.23
CA ALA A 31 9.16 -5.95 15.80
C ALA A 31 9.31 -5.99 14.27
N ALA A 32 9.59 -4.85 13.65
CA ALA A 32 9.96 -4.70 12.25
C ALA A 32 11.10 -3.70 12.10
N TRP A 33 11.91 -3.86 11.06
CA TRP A 33 12.88 -2.88 10.58
C TRP A 33 12.25 -2.06 9.45
N PRO A 34 12.53 -0.76 9.28
CA PRO A 34 11.96 0.01 8.16
C PRO A 34 12.21 -0.71 6.82
N PHE A 35 11.12 -1.08 6.14
CA PHE A 35 11.15 -1.84 4.88
C PHE A 35 11.96 -3.17 4.96
N GLY A 36 12.15 -3.72 6.17
CA GLY A 36 12.98 -4.91 6.40
C GLY A 36 12.35 -6.20 5.89
N MET A 37 13.16 -7.25 5.78
CA MET A 37 12.74 -8.57 5.30
C MET A 37 11.85 -9.31 6.31
N VAL A 38 12.05 -9.06 7.61
CA VAL A 38 11.39 -9.79 8.70
C VAL A 38 10.43 -8.88 9.45
N GLN A 39 9.18 -9.35 9.62
CA GLN A 39 8.16 -8.80 10.50
C GLN A 39 7.91 -9.84 11.58
N LEU A 40 8.58 -9.68 12.73
CA LEU A 40 8.56 -10.65 13.84
C LEU A 40 7.48 -10.30 14.85
N SER A 41 6.36 -11.03 14.82
CA SER A 41 5.17 -10.69 15.60
C SER A 41 4.49 -11.91 16.22
N PRO A 42 3.74 -11.74 17.31
CA PRO A 42 2.88 -12.80 17.82
C PRO A 42 1.73 -13.14 16.87
N ASP A 43 1.40 -14.42 16.79
CA ASP A 43 0.17 -14.94 16.18
C ASP A 43 -0.84 -15.22 17.28
N THR A 44 -2.04 -14.61 17.22
CA THR A 44 -3.09 -14.79 18.21
C THR A 44 -4.31 -15.52 17.69
N ARG A 45 -4.49 -15.59 16.36
CA ARG A 45 -5.59 -16.31 15.75
C ARG A 45 -5.26 -16.91 14.38
N ALA A 46 -6.07 -17.88 14.00
CA ALA A 46 -6.03 -18.46 12.66
C ALA A 46 -6.53 -17.48 11.58
N ALA A 47 -6.38 -17.88 10.32
CA ALA A 47 -6.83 -17.11 9.16
C ALA A 47 -8.34 -16.85 9.17
N ASN A 48 -8.73 -15.58 9.34
CA ASN A 48 -10.08 -15.06 9.15
C ASN A 48 -9.98 -13.54 8.93
N TRP A 49 -11.11 -12.86 8.67
CA TRP A 49 -11.12 -11.42 8.42
C TRP A 49 -10.38 -10.61 9.51
N HIS A 50 -10.68 -10.84 10.78
CA HIS A 50 -10.03 -10.10 11.87
C HIS A 50 -8.59 -10.55 12.19
N GLY A 51 -8.12 -11.63 11.60
CA GLY A 51 -6.80 -12.20 11.84
C GLY A 51 -5.86 -12.09 10.65
N THR A 52 -6.12 -11.22 9.69
CA THR A 52 -5.31 -11.13 8.45
C THR A 52 -3.83 -10.87 8.72
N SER A 53 -3.49 -10.03 9.69
CA SER A 53 -2.11 -9.76 10.10
C SER A 53 -1.50 -10.81 11.06
N GLY A 54 -2.23 -11.85 11.47
CA GLY A 54 -1.79 -12.83 12.49
C GLY A 54 -2.18 -12.44 13.91
N TYR A 55 -2.31 -11.19 14.23
CA TYR A 55 -2.63 -10.64 15.55
C TYR A 55 -3.97 -9.89 15.55
N HIS A 56 -4.68 -9.96 16.66
CA HIS A 56 -5.81 -9.06 16.92
C HIS A 56 -5.88 -8.72 18.41
N TYR A 57 -5.98 -7.43 18.75
CA TYR A 57 -5.91 -6.93 20.14
C TYR A 57 -6.97 -7.51 21.08
N SER A 58 -8.13 -7.93 20.57
CA SER A 58 -9.17 -8.56 21.43
C SER A 58 -8.83 -9.98 21.87
N ASP A 59 -7.73 -10.57 21.41
CA ASP A 59 -7.34 -11.92 21.75
C ASP A 59 -6.59 -11.97 23.09
N SER A 60 -6.69 -13.10 23.77
CA SER A 60 -6.04 -13.35 25.05
C SER A 60 -5.13 -14.59 25.04
N VAL A 61 -4.88 -15.13 23.84
CA VAL A 61 -4.09 -16.35 23.63
C VAL A 61 -3.08 -16.12 22.51
N ILE A 62 -1.81 -16.49 22.74
CA ILE A 62 -0.75 -16.52 21.74
C ILE A 62 -0.53 -17.96 21.29
N LEU A 63 -0.38 -18.15 19.96
CA LEU A 63 -0.13 -19.42 19.28
C LEU A 63 1.36 -19.59 18.94
N GLY A 64 2.13 -18.53 18.94
CA GLY A 64 3.56 -18.48 18.63
C GLY A 64 3.96 -17.15 18.03
N PHE A 65 5.16 -17.11 17.46
CA PHE A 65 5.78 -15.91 16.88
C PHE A 65 6.32 -16.26 15.50
N SER A 66 5.78 -15.68 14.46
CA SER A 66 6.20 -15.90 13.08
C SER A 66 6.98 -14.71 12.52
N HIS A 67 7.66 -14.91 11.38
CA HIS A 67 8.69 -14.01 10.88
C HIS A 67 8.23 -13.15 9.69
N THR A 68 7.02 -13.39 9.19
CA THR A 68 6.40 -12.63 8.10
C THR A 68 4.97 -12.28 8.46
N HIS A 69 4.60 -10.99 8.36
CA HIS A 69 3.24 -10.52 8.62
C HIS A 69 2.86 -9.45 7.59
N LEU A 70 1.66 -9.57 7.02
CA LEU A 70 1.06 -8.50 6.22
C LEU A 70 0.45 -7.45 7.17
N SER A 71 0.56 -6.19 6.82
CA SER A 71 -0.01 -5.08 7.60
C SER A 71 -1.13 -4.39 6.82
N GLY A 72 -2.31 -4.39 7.40
CA GLY A 72 -3.47 -3.67 6.87
C GLY A 72 -4.22 -4.36 5.74
N THR A 73 -3.88 -5.58 5.36
CA THR A 73 -4.52 -6.25 4.22
C THR A 73 -5.84 -6.92 4.58
N GLY A 74 -6.77 -7.00 3.62
CA GLY A 74 -8.05 -7.68 3.77
C GLY A 74 -7.99 -9.21 3.58
N ILE A 75 -6.83 -9.77 3.20
CA ILE A 75 -6.62 -11.20 2.97
C ILE A 75 -5.49 -11.73 3.84
N SER A 76 -5.70 -12.92 4.40
CA SER A 76 -4.70 -13.63 5.20
C SER A 76 -3.69 -14.35 4.30
N ASP A 77 -2.42 -14.05 4.47
CA ASP A 77 -1.28 -14.80 3.94
C ASP A 77 -0.10 -14.67 4.90
N TRP A 78 1.04 -15.31 4.60
CA TRP A 78 2.25 -15.24 5.41
C TRP A 78 2.11 -15.90 6.80
N CYS A 79 2.69 -15.33 7.85
CA CYS A 79 2.93 -15.93 9.17
C CYS A 79 3.84 -17.16 9.07
N ASP A 80 4.95 -17.03 8.31
CA ASP A 80 5.88 -18.11 8.04
C ASP A 80 6.81 -18.39 9.22
N ILE A 81 7.19 -19.65 9.36
CA ILE A 81 8.20 -20.14 10.32
C ILE A 81 7.85 -19.71 11.74
N ARG A 82 6.81 -20.30 12.30
CA ARG A 82 6.35 -19.96 13.66
C ARG A 82 7.15 -20.71 14.72
N LEU A 83 7.69 -19.96 15.66
CA LEU A 83 8.36 -20.48 16.86
C LEU A 83 7.49 -20.27 18.10
N MET A 84 7.42 -21.27 18.99
CA MET A 84 6.71 -21.16 20.26
C MET A 84 7.57 -21.71 21.41
N PRO A 85 8.06 -20.85 22.33
CA PRO A 85 8.79 -21.31 23.52
C PRO A 85 7.80 -21.82 24.58
N ILE A 86 8.03 -23.04 25.04
CA ILE A 86 7.16 -23.73 25.98
C ILE A 86 7.95 -24.56 26.99
N ARG A 87 7.22 -25.31 27.84
CA ARG A 87 7.71 -26.36 28.74
C ARG A 87 6.81 -27.57 28.66
N ASN A 88 7.39 -28.78 28.84
CA ASN A 88 6.64 -30.03 28.98
C ASN A 88 5.70 -30.42 27.84
N TYR A 89 6.00 -30.07 26.62
CA TYR A 89 5.28 -30.67 25.49
C TYR A 89 5.70 -32.14 25.37
N PRO A 90 4.77 -33.07 25.26
CA PRO A 90 5.10 -34.48 25.21
C PRO A 90 5.85 -34.83 23.94
N MET A 91 6.95 -35.58 24.08
CA MET A 91 7.65 -36.15 22.92
C MET A 91 6.81 -37.24 22.29
N PRO A 92 6.75 -37.32 20.96
CA PRO A 92 6.08 -38.44 20.26
C PRO A 92 6.82 -39.76 20.50
N ALA A 93 6.21 -40.88 20.05
CA ALA A 93 6.89 -42.16 20.09
C ALA A 93 8.18 -42.09 19.24
N GLU A 94 9.19 -42.85 19.64
CA GLU A 94 10.46 -42.91 18.90
C GLU A 94 10.24 -43.36 17.48
N GLY A 95 10.75 -42.61 16.50
CA GLY A 95 10.59 -42.86 15.06
C GLY A 95 9.25 -42.44 14.44
N ASP A 96 8.34 -41.84 15.23
CA ASP A 96 7.10 -41.28 14.65
C ASP A 96 7.41 -39.92 14.00
N SER A 97 7.46 -39.89 12.67
CA SER A 97 7.65 -38.68 11.87
C SER A 97 6.32 -38.11 11.34
N THR A 98 5.19 -38.68 11.73
CA THR A 98 3.85 -38.28 11.23
C THR A 98 3.07 -37.44 12.23
N PHE A 99 3.61 -37.19 13.42
CA PHE A 99 2.94 -36.37 14.44
C PHE A 99 2.77 -34.93 13.99
N ARG A 100 1.73 -34.32 14.49
CA ARG A 100 1.44 -32.88 14.36
C ARG A 100 1.33 -32.25 15.74
N LEU A 101 1.57 -30.95 15.81
CA LEU A 101 1.40 -30.20 17.04
C LEU A 101 -0.09 -30.06 17.40
N ASP A 102 -0.41 -30.25 18.66
CA ASP A 102 -1.74 -29.99 19.23
C ASP A 102 -1.77 -28.58 19.83
N GLU A 103 -2.43 -27.66 19.14
CA GLU A 103 -2.54 -26.24 19.54
C GLU A 103 -3.05 -26.08 20.98
N ALA A 104 -4.02 -26.90 21.41
CA ALA A 104 -4.57 -26.82 22.75
C ALA A 104 -3.53 -27.07 23.85
N ARG A 105 -2.40 -27.74 23.53
CA ARG A 105 -1.33 -28.05 24.47
C ARG A 105 -0.20 -27.03 24.51
N TYR A 106 0.01 -26.27 23.41
CA TYR A 106 1.15 -25.33 23.36
C TYR A 106 0.74 -23.86 23.41
N ARG A 107 -0.48 -23.52 23.02
CA ARG A 107 -0.96 -22.13 23.12
C ARG A 107 -0.85 -21.61 24.54
N SER A 108 -0.63 -20.32 24.70
CA SER A 108 -0.53 -19.69 26.01
C SER A 108 -1.42 -18.49 26.15
N SER A 109 -2.09 -18.40 27.28
CA SER A 109 -2.77 -17.17 27.69
C SER A 109 -1.75 -16.06 27.96
N PHE A 110 -2.13 -14.81 27.71
CA PHE A 110 -1.37 -13.61 28.02
C PHE A 110 -2.27 -12.49 28.56
N SER A 111 -1.71 -11.34 28.85
CA SER A 111 -2.46 -10.14 29.24
C SER A 111 -1.78 -8.91 28.66
N HIS A 112 -2.57 -7.98 28.14
CA HIS A 112 -2.06 -6.69 27.68
C HIS A 112 -1.35 -5.88 28.78
N ASP A 113 -1.61 -6.15 30.09
CA ASP A 113 -0.85 -5.54 31.20
C ASP A 113 0.63 -5.95 31.21
N SER A 114 0.96 -7.10 30.58
CA SER A 114 2.32 -7.62 30.47
C SER A 114 2.80 -7.65 29.02
N GLU A 115 2.14 -6.94 28.13
CA GLU A 115 2.48 -6.81 26.73
C GLU A 115 2.99 -5.40 26.45
N MET A 116 4.10 -5.30 25.76
CA MET A 116 4.70 -4.01 25.39
C MET A 116 5.22 -4.07 23.95
N ALA A 117 5.08 -2.97 23.23
CA ALA A 117 5.61 -2.82 21.88
C ALA A 117 6.22 -1.43 21.66
N SER A 118 7.26 -1.38 20.86
CA SER A 118 7.83 -0.15 20.32
C SER A 118 8.48 -0.46 18.96
N PRO A 119 8.77 0.52 18.10
CA PRO A 119 9.45 0.24 16.85
C PRO A 119 10.72 -0.60 17.05
N GLY A 120 10.79 -1.75 16.36
CA GLY A 120 11.89 -2.70 16.44
C GLY A 120 11.93 -3.58 17.70
N TRP A 121 10.90 -3.55 18.55
CA TRP A 121 10.86 -4.39 19.75
C TRP A 121 9.44 -4.72 20.19
N TYR A 122 9.25 -5.96 20.66
CA TYR A 122 8.02 -6.47 21.28
C TYR A 122 8.33 -7.32 22.49
N HIS A 123 7.45 -7.30 23.51
CA HIS A 123 7.57 -8.09 24.72
C HIS A 123 6.23 -8.63 25.20
N VAL A 124 6.21 -9.89 25.71
CA VAL A 124 5.03 -10.49 26.36
C VAL A 124 5.41 -11.59 27.34
N LEU A 125 4.57 -11.81 28.35
CA LEU A 125 4.65 -12.96 29.27
C LEU A 125 3.64 -14.04 28.83
N LEU A 126 4.13 -15.22 28.46
CA LEU A 126 3.34 -16.44 28.23
C LEU A 126 2.99 -17.08 29.58
N LYS A 127 1.76 -16.86 30.06
CA LYS A 127 1.34 -17.20 31.42
C LYS A 127 1.33 -18.71 31.70
N ASP A 128 0.88 -19.52 30.72
CA ASP A 128 0.72 -20.97 30.92
C ASP A 128 2.08 -21.69 30.98
N HIS A 129 3.07 -21.16 30.25
CA HIS A 129 4.42 -21.68 30.20
C HIS A 129 5.38 -20.95 31.14
N MET A 130 4.99 -19.79 31.66
CA MET A 130 5.87 -18.92 32.49
C MET A 130 7.18 -18.64 31.77
N VAL A 131 7.07 -18.11 30.56
CA VAL A 131 8.19 -17.69 29.72
C VAL A 131 7.95 -16.25 29.28
N SER A 132 8.89 -15.35 29.59
CA SER A 132 8.91 -14.03 28.95
C SER A 132 9.55 -14.14 27.58
N VAL A 133 8.94 -13.50 26.60
CA VAL A 133 9.41 -13.41 25.23
C VAL A 133 9.71 -11.98 24.91
N ASP A 134 10.94 -11.70 24.48
CA ASP A 134 11.35 -10.44 23.87
C ASP A 134 11.73 -10.70 22.41
N LEU A 135 11.29 -9.83 21.50
CA LEU A 135 11.55 -9.90 20.06
C LEU A 135 12.20 -8.62 19.58
N THR A 136 13.21 -8.74 18.72
CA THR A 136 13.80 -7.61 17.99
C THR A 136 14.23 -8.05 16.60
N VAL A 137 14.64 -7.10 15.75
CA VAL A 137 14.95 -7.37 14.35
C VAL A 137 16.22 -6.63 13.88
N GLY A 138 16.88 -7.20 12.89
CA GLY A 138 17.76 -6.52 11.96
C GLY A 138 17.08 -6.34 10.61
N ARG A 139 17.84 -5.95 9.60
CA ARG A 139 17.29 -5.71 8.26
C ARG A 139 16.77 -7.00 7.60
N ARG A 140 17.43 -8.17 7.86
CA ARG A 140 17.11 -9.49 7.29
C ARG A 140 16.93 -10.57 8.33
N THR A 141 17.02 -10.24 9.63
CA THR A 141 16.97 -11.20 10.73
C THR A 141 15.98 -10.81 11.79
N GLY A 142 15.38 -11.82 12.44
CA GLY A 142 14.66 -11.68 13.69
C GLY A 142 15.43 -12.28 14.85
N GLN A 143 15.39 -11.68 16.02
CA GLN A 143 15.96 -12.23 17.25
C GLN A 143 14.89 -12.39 18.30
N HIS A 144 14.90 -13.57 18.93
CA HIS A 144 14.06 -13.92 20.06
C HIS A 144 14.94 -14.08 21.29
N ARG A 145 14.46 -13.59 22.44
CA ARG A 145 15.01 -13.88 23.76
C ARG A 145 13.90 -14.48 24.63
N TYR A 146 14.08 -15.71 25.05
CA TYR A 146 13.16 -16.44 25.90
C TYR A 146 13.73 -16.54 27.33
N THR A 147 13.03 -15.96 28.29
CA THR A 147 13.43 -16.06 29.71
C THR A 147 12.56 -17.09 30.40
N TYR A 148 13.19 -18.21 30.76
CA TYR A 148 12.57 -19.32 31.48
C TYR A 148 12.89 -19.18 32.98
N TYR A 149 11.94 -18.79 33.81
CA TYR A 149 12.17 -18.51 35.22
C TYR A 149 12.62 -19.77 36.00
N THR A 150 13.84 -19.76 36.57
CA THR A 150 14.49 -20.89 37.29
C THR A 150 13.72 -21.39 38.50
N GLY A 151 13.02 -20.50 39.21
CA GLY A 151 12.15 -20.89 40.33
C GLY A 151 11.03 -21.87 39.98
N LEU A 152 10.86 -22.16 38.69
CA LEU A 152 9.82 -23.01 38.12
C LEU A 152 10.38 -24.24 37.38
N ARG A 153 11.63 -24.66 37.68
CA ARG A 153 12.25 -25.88 37.09
C ARG A 153 11.40 -27.14 37.26
N SER A 154 10.56 -27.21 38.28
CA SER A 154 9.56 -28.29 38.42
C SER A 154 8.53 -28.35 37.27
N LYS A 155 8.44 -27.30 36.44
CA LYS A 155 7.58 -27.24 35.26
C LYS A 155 8.25 -27.77 33.97
N GLY A 156 9.48 -28.33 34.06
CA GLY A 156 10.21 -28.95 32.94
C GLY A 156 11.27 -28.06 32.29
N ASP A 157 12.06 -28.70 31.43
CA ASP A 157 13.14 -28.06 30.69
C ASP A 157 12.61 -27.14 29.58
N PRO A 158 13.43 -26.19 29.11
CA PRO A 158 13.09 -25.34 27.97
C PRO A 158 12.85 -26.15 26.69
N GLN A 159 11.77 -25.81 25.99
CA GLN A 159 11.46 -26.36 24.68
C GLN A 159 11.10 -25.21 23.73
N VAL A 160 11.41 -25.39 22.44
CA VAL A 160 10.92 -24.54 21.35
C VAL A 160 10.24 -25.42 20.32
N LEU A 161 9.01 -25.10 19.99
CA LEU A 161 8.30 -25.72 18.86
C LEU A 161 8.57 -24.91 17.61
N ILE A 162 8.74 -25.59 16.47
CA ILE A 162 8.72 -25.00 15.13
C ILE A 162 7.48 -25.54 14.42
N ASP A 163 6.65 -24.64 13.87
CA ASP A 163 5.45 -24.99 13.15
C ASP A 163 5.49 -24.34 11.75
N LEU A 164 5.45 -25.18 10.72
CA LEU A 164 5.39 -24.77 9.32
C LEU A 164 3.95 -24.76 8.77
N GLN A 165 2.94 -25.10 9.59
CA GLN A 165 1.53 -25.21 9.19
C GLN A 165 0.61 -24.17 9.89
N PRO A 166 1.04 -22.95 10.22
CA PRO A 166 0.28 -22.13 11.15
C PRO A 166 -1.02 -21.58 10.56
N ARG A 167 -1.14 -21.40 9.24
CA ARG A 167 -2.20 -20.58 8.69
C ARG A 167 -2.76 -21.03 7.33
N ASP A 168 -1.90 -21.21 6.35
CA ASP A 168 -2.23 -21.55 4.97
C ASP A 168 -1.94 -23.02 4.65
N LYS A 169 -2.12 -23.42 3.40
CA LYS A 169 -1.87 -24.80 3.00
C LYS A 169 -0.38 -25.05 2.79
N LEU A 170 0.25 -25.80 3.67
CA LEU A 170 1.58 -26.34 3.44
C LEU A 170 1.55 -27.30 2.23
N LEU A 171 2.38 -27.04 1.23
CA LEU A 171 2.56 -27.88 0.05
C LEU A 171 3.74 -28.85 0.21
N ASP A 172 4.83 -28.34 0.83
CA ASP A 172 6.05 -29.08 1.09
C ASP A 172 6.86 -28.34 2.19
N GLY A 173 7.72 -29.05 2.89
CA GLY A 173 8.59 -28.44 3.89
C GLY A 173 9.48 -29.43 4.59
N ASN A 174 10.60 -28.96 5.11
CA ASN A 174 11.45 -29.75 5.97
C ASN A 174 12.07 -28.91 7.09
N ILE A 175 12.49 -29.62 8.14
CA ILE A 175 13.23 -29.07 9.28
C ILE A 175 14.41 -29.99 9.52
N ILE A 176 15.62 -29.44 9.62
CA ILE A 176 16.86 -30.17 9.82
C ILE A 176 17.61 -29.56 11.00
N VAL A 177 17.88 -30.32 12.02
CA VAL A 177 18.87 -29.98 13.06
C VAL A 177 20.25 -30.34 12.50
N ASP A 178 21.17 -29.39 12.45
CA ASP A 178 22.49 -29.64 11.85
C ASP A 178 23.25 -30.70 12.69
N PRO A 179 23.64 -31.82 12.09
CA PRO A 179 24.35 -32.89 12.83
C PRO A 179 25.76 -32.49 13.26
N LYS A 180 26.33 -31.44 12.70
CA LYS A 180 27.68 -30.93 13.05
C LYS A 180 27.62 -29.83 14.10
N ASP A 181 26.54 -29.05 14.11
CA ASP A 181 26.30 -27.99 15.06
C ASP A 181 24.82 -28.02 15.52
N PRO A 182 24.50 -28.76 16.58
CA PRO A 182 23.13 -28.88 17.07
C PRO A 182 22.48 -27.58 17.55
N SER A 183 23.21 -26.47 17.58
CA SER A 183 22.63 -25.15 17.84
C SER A 183 22.01 -24.52 16.57
N VAL A 184 22.20 -25.15 15.41
CA VAL A 184 21.67 -24.72 14.13
C VAL A 184 20.49 -25.58 13.69
N VAL A 185 19.42 -24.92 13.25
CA VAL A 185 18.26 -25.55 12.61
C VAL A 185 17.94 -24.80 11.33
N TYR A 186 17.77 -25.53 10.23
CA TYR A 186 17.44 -24.92 8.95
C TYR A 186 16.42 -25.76 8.16
N GLY A 187 15.86 -25.18 7.12
CA GLY A 187 14.89 -25.88 6.28
C GLY A 187 14.19 -24.94 5.33
N PHE A 188 13.01 -25.39 4.90
CA PHE A 188 12.16 -24.59 4.05
C PHE A 188 10.68 -24.87 4.29
N ARG A 189 9.86 -23.96 3.85
CA ARG A 189 8.41 -24.03 3.77
C ARG A 189 7.97 -23.62 2.38
N ARG A 190 7.16 -24.45 1.72
CA ARG A 190 6.45 -24.13 0.48
C ARG A 190 4.96 -24.18 0.74
N SER A 191 4.26 -23.12 0.44
CA SER A 191 2.85 -22.98 0.81
C SER A 191 2.01 -22.36 -0.29
N SER A 192 0.69 -22.42 -0.10
CA SER A 192 -0.30 -21.85 -1.01
C SER A 192 -1.44 -21.23 -0.24
N SER A 193 -1.64 -19.93 -0.46
CA SER A 193 -2.83 -19.19 -0.04
C SER A 193 -3.18 -18.15 -1.12
N TRP A 194 -3.07 -16.90 -0.84
CA TRP A 194 -3.20 -15.81 -1.79
C TRP A 194 -2.06 -15.82 -2.81
N SER A 195 -0.81 -15.85 -2.36
CA SER A 195 0.29 -16.36 -3.18
C SER A 195 0.14 -17.87 -3.37
N LYS A 196 0.02 -18.34 -4.63
CA LYS A 196 -0.30 -19.74 -4.91
C LYS A 196 0.88 -20.70 -4.78
N ASP A 197 2.09 -20.17 -4.75
CA ASP A 197 3.33 -20.96 -4.66
C ASP A 197 4.42 -20.13 -4.01
N GLN A 198 4.33 -19.97 -2.69
CA GLN A 198 5.34 -19.26 -1.90
C GLN A 198 6.42 -20.21 -1.42
N MET A 199 7.68 -19.77 -1.46
CA MET A 199 8.82 -20.51 -0.96
C MET A 199 9.58 -19.65 0.05
N VAL A 200 9.73 -20.16 1.28
CA VAL A 200 10.52 -19.51 2.34
C VAL A 200 11.51 -20.53 2.91
N TYR A 201 12.79 -20.29 2.70
CA TYR A 201 13.87 -20.99 3.41
C TYR A 201 14.19 -20.24 4.69
N PHE A 202 14.65 -20.96 5.71
CA PHE A 202 15.02 -20.39 7.00
C PHE A 202 16.33 -20.99 7.53
N TYR A 203 17.02 -20.18 8.33
CA TYR A 203 18.19 -20.57 9.10
C TYR A 203 18.05 -20.00 10.50
N ILE A 204 18.13 -20.88 11.54
CA ILE A 204 17.97 -20.55 12.95
C ILE A 204 19.26 -20.89 13.67
N GLN A 205 19.79 -19.94 14.43
CA GLN A 205 20.93 -20.14 15.34
C GLN A 205 20.45 -19.93 16.77
N PHE A 206 20.49 -20.98 17.57
CA PHE A 206 20.21 -20.91 19.02
C PHE A 206 21.48 -20.60 19.81
N SER A 207 21.32 -19.93 20.96
CA SER A 207 22.42 -19.67 21.93
C SER A 207 22.91 -20.92 22.70
N SER A 208 22.17 -22.03 22.59
CA SER A 208 22.49 -23.32 23.21
C SER A 208 22.19 -24.46 22.23
N PRO A 209 22.93 -25.57 22.27
CA PRO A 209 22.66 -26.72 21.42
C PRO A 209 21.35 -27.40 21.84
N VAL A 210 20.62 -27.89 20.82
CA VAL A 210 19.47 -28.81 20.99
C VAL A 210 19.97 -30.10 21.63
N SER A 211 19.39 -30.45 22.75
CA SER A 211 19.79 -31.66 23.50
C SER A 211 19.09 -32.93 22.99
N SER A 212 17.86 -32.79 22.52
CA SER A 212 17.09 -33.81 21.83
C SER A 212 15.97 -33.17 21.03
N PHE A 213 15.49 -33.87 20.01
CA PHE A 213 14.44 -33.33 19.14
C PHE A 213 13.56 -34.43 18.57
N ALA A 214 12.36 -34.04 18.09
CA ALA A 214 11.51 -34.85 17.21
C ALA A 214 11.04 -33.97 16.05
N ILE A 215 11.03 -34.54 14.85
CA ILE A 215 10.56 -33.88 13.63
C ILE A 215 9.34 -34.65 13.13
N GLY A 216 8.21 -33.94 12.98
CA GLY A 216 6.94 -34.46 12.51
C GLY A 216 6.53 -33.91 11.15
N ASP A 217 5.25 -34.06 10.82
CA ASP A 217 4.66 -33.54 9.58
C ASP A 217 4.58 -32.01 9.62
N GLY A 218 5.58 -31.35 9.03
CA GLY A 218 5.70 -29.88 9.00
C GLY A 218 5.90 -29.23 10.35
N CYS A 219 6.47 -29.94 11.34
CA CYS A 219 6.74 -29.39 12.67
C CYS A 219 7.96 -30.01 13.34
N ALA A 220 8.47 -29.35 14.40
CA ALA A 220 9.52 -29.91 15.26
C ALA A 220 9.29 -29.54 16.74
N ILE A 221 9.77 -30.44 17.62
CA ILE A 221 9.91 -30.21 19.07
C ILE A 221 11.40 -30.25 19.39
N LEU A 222 11.94 -29.14 19.88
CA LEU A 222 13.34 -28.99 20.23
C LEU A 222 13.46 -28.87 21.75
N ASN A 223 14.26 -29.73 22.36
CA ASN A 223 14.56 -29.69 23.81
C ASN A 223 15.92 -29.05 24.05
N PHE A 224 16.04 -28.25 25.10
CA PHE A 224 17.26 -27.59 25.50
C PHE A 224 17.59 -27.96 26.98
N ALA A 225 18.84 -28.33 27.26
CA ALA A 225 19.27 -28.57 28.61
C ALA A 225 19.45 -27.23 29.35
N TYR A 226 19.10 -27.19 30.62
CA TYR A 226 19.40 -26.05 31.46
C TYR A 226 20.92 -25.90 31.66
N VAL A 227 21.52 -24.91 31.06
CA VAL A 227 22.96 -24.63 31.14
C VAL A 227 23.18 -23.33 31.93
N GLY A 228 22.87 -23.32 33.21
CA GLY A 228 23.27 -22.25 34.15
C GLY A 228 22.61 -20.88 33.96
N THR A 229 21.95 -20.61 32.86
CA THR A 229 21.19 -19.38 32.56
C THR A 229 19.72 -19.69 32.33
N ASP A 230 18.84 -18.74 32.68
CA ASP A 230 17.40 -18.84 32.42
C ASP A 230 17.02 -18.36 31.01
N VAL A 231 17.99 -17.94 30.21
CA VAL A 231 17.78 -17.29 28.91
C VAL A 231 18.21 -18.23 27.78
N LEU A 232 17.32 -18.42 26.84
CA LEU A 232 17.58 -19.02 25.53
C LEU A 232 17.31 -17.96 24.44
N GLU A 233 18.28 -17.70 23.59
CA GLU A 233 18.12 -16.81 22.44
C GLU A 233 18.08 -17.62 21.14
N ALA A 234 17.34 -17.10 20.13
CA ALA A 234 17.31 -17.63 18.77
C ALA A 234 17.40 -16.46 17.78
N SER A 235 18.34 -16.53 16.86
CA SER A 235 18.40 -15.66 15.69
C SER A 235 17.84 -16.41 14.49
N VAL A 236 16.93 -15.80 13.74
CA VAL A 236 16.26 -16.39 12.60
C VAL A 236 16.39 -15.49 11.40
N SER A 237 16.82 -16.03 10.29
CA SER A 237 16.82 -15.36 8.99
C SER A 237 16.05 -16.18 7.98
N ILE A 238 15.49 -15.50 6.98
CA ILE A 238 14.70 -16.09 5.90
C ILE A 238 15.29 -15.75 4.55
N SER A 239 14.93 -16.54 3.53
CA SER A 239 15.31 -16.32 2.13
C SER A 239 14.27 -16.94 1.21
N SER A 240 14.07 -16.34 0.05
CA SER A 240 13.25 -16.93 -1.02
C SER A 240 14.02 -17.92 -1.89
N THR A 241 15.35 -18.03 -1.73
CA THR A 241 16.24 -18.75 -2.65
C THR A 241 16.76 -20.07 -2.11
N SER A 242 17.33 -20.08 -0.89
CA SER A 242 17.93 -21.25 -0.27
C SER A 242 18.20 -21.07 1.23
N ALA A 243 18.45 -22.18 1.95
CA ALA A 243 18.92 -22.12 3.34
C ALA A 243 20.31 -21.46 3.47
N ASP A 244 21.17 -21.59 2.46
CA ASP A 244 22.46 -20.85 2.41
C ASP A 244 22.24 -19.35 2.20
N GLY A 245 21.23 -18.94 1.43
CA GLY A 245 20.80 -17.54 1.30
C GLY A 245 20.32 -16.98 2.65
N ALA A 246 19.49 -17.73 3.37
CA ALA A 246 19.07 -17.36 4.72
C ALA A 246 20.27 -17.24 5.68
N ARG A 247 21.22 -18.18 5.63
CA ARG A 247 22.46 -18.12 6.41
C ARG A 247 23.29 -16.88 6.05
N LEU A 248 23.41 -16.56 4.77
CA LEU A 248 24.13 -15.35 4.30
C LEU A 248 23.49 -14.07 4.84
N ASN A 249 22.15 -14.00 4.83
CA ASN A 249 21.38 -12.88 5.41
C ASN A 249 21.71 -12.69 6.89
N MET A 250 21.79 -13.78 7.67
CA MET A 250 22.15 -13.71 9.08
C MET A 250 23.58 -13.20 9.29
N ILE A 251 24.54 -13.66 8.49
CA ILE A 251 25.94 -13.24 8.59
C ILE A 251 26.09 -11.77 8.23
N THR A 252 25.37 -11.29 7.21
CA THR A 252 25.45 -9.91 6.71
C THR A 252 24.82 -8.90 7.69
N ASP A 253 23.79 -9.30 8.41
CA ASP A 253 23.20 -8.47 9.49
C ASP A 253 24.10 -8.37 10.73
N GLU A 254 25.26 -9.00 10.70
CA GLU A 254 26.26 -9.11 11.77
C GLU A 254 25.68 -9.71 13.07
N PRO A 255 26.20 -10.86 13.53
CA PRO A 255 25.82 -11.43 14.83
C PRO A 255 26.13 -10.46 15.97
N MET A 256 25.12 -10.11 16.75
CA MET A 256 25.27 -9.23 17.92
C MET A 256 24.31 -9.64 19.03
N ASP A 257 24.57 -9.17 20.25
CA ASP A 257 23.67 -9.40 21.35
C ASP A 257 22.31 -8.69 21.15
N PHE A 258 21.30 -9.22 21.81
CA PHE A 258 19.90 -8.77 21.67
C PHE A 258 19.71 -7.28 21.96
N ASP A 259 20.36 -6.76 23.02
CA ASP A 259 20.14 -5.37 23.44
C ASP A 259 20.80 -4.39 22.48
N THR A 260 21.95 -4.74 21.91
CA THR A 260 22.60 -3.99 20.83
C THR A 260 21.71 -3.98 19.58
N ARG A 261 21.15 -5.12 19.19
CA ARG A 261 20.24 -5.23 18.03
C ARG A 261 18.99 -4.34 18.23
N ARG A 262 18.35 -4.45 19.38
CA ARG A 262 17.21 -3.62 19.76
C ARG A 262 17.52 -2.13 19.69
N PHE A 263 18.68 -1.73 20.19
CA PHE A 263 19.13 -0.34 20.14
C PHE A 263 19.29 0.16 18.69
N LEU A 264 19.93 -0.63 17.82
CA LEU A 264 20.12 -0.27 16.40
C LEU A 264 18.79 -0.20 15.66
N ALA A 265 17.87 -1.13 15.91
CA ALA A 265 16.54 -1.07 15.34
C ALA A 265 15.79 0.22 15.74
N ALA A 266 15.87 0.61 17.01
CA ALA A 266 15.28 1.86 17.47
C ALA A 266 15.95 3.10 16.85
N GLN A 267 17.26 3.09 16.61
CA GLN A 267 17.97 4.18 15.92
C GLN A 267 17.55 4.32 14.46
N GLU A 268 17.36 3.20 13.76
CA GLU A 268 16.92 3.24 12.37
C GLU A 268 15.49 3.79 12.26
N TRP A 269 14.60 3.39 13.16
CA TRP A 269 13.27 3.98 13.27
C TRP A 269 13.32 5.48 13.60
N GLU A 270 14.18 5.91 14.53
CA GLU A 270 14.37 7.33 14.83
C GLU A 270 14.79 8.12 13.58
N SER A 271 15.70 7.55 12.77
CA SER A 271 16.12 8.14 11.49
C SER A 271 14.94 8.30 10.54
N TYR A 272 14.17 7.24 10.29
CA TYR A 272 13.00 7.30 9.42
C TYR A 272 11.94 8.28 9.94
N LEU A 273 11.58 8.21 11.22
CA LEU A 273 10.59 9.09 11.82
C LEU A 273 10.99 10.57 11.79
N SER A 274 12.27 10.86 11.71
CA SER A 274 12.81 12.22 11.60
C SER A 274 12.61 12.86 10.22
N THR A 275 12.26 12.08 9.19
CA THR A 275 12.03 12.58 7.83
C THR A 275 10.81 13.51 7.73
N MET A 276 9.87 13.37 8.66
CA MET A 276 8.66 14.18 8.70
C MET A 276 8.46 14.85 10.07
N LYS A 277 8.12 16.13 10.05
CA LYS A 277 7.84 16.87 11.27
C LYS A 277 6.34 16.91 11.56
N CYS A 278 5.93 16.36 12.70
CA CYS A 278 4.56 16.44 13.17
C CYS A 278 4.11 17.90 13.41
N PRO A 279 3.00 18.36 12.82
CA PRO A 279 2.50 19.73 13.00
C PRO A 279 1.73 19.92 14.33
N PHE A 280 1.37 18.83 15.02
CA PHE A 280 0.52 18.87 16.20
C PHE A 280 1.32 19.06 17.50
N LYS A 281 0.72 19.79 18.46
CA LYS A 281 1.22 19.93 19.83
C LYS A 281 0.56 18.93 20.78
N ASP A 282 -0.65 18.50 20.47
CA ASP A 282 -1.40 17.51 21.23
C ASP A 282 -0.70 16.17 21.21
N GLU A 283 -0.60 15.49 22.38
CA GLU A 283 0.19 14.30 22.55
C GLU A 283 -0.42 13.08 21.80
N ASP A 284 -1.75 12.90 21.86
CA ASP A 284 -2.40 11.80 21.16
C ASP A 284 -2.32 11.97 19.65
N ARG A 285 -2.51 13.18 19.13
CA ARG A 285 -2.31 13.46 17.69
C ARG A 285 -0.87 13.24 17.25
N ARG A 286 0.12 13.52 18.13
CA ARG A 286 1.53 13.21 17.84
C ARG A 286 1.75 11.69 17.78
N LYS A 287 1.16 10.94 18.71
CA LYS A 287 1.22 9.47 18.68
C LYS A 287 0.57 8.90 17.42
N ILE A 288 -0.61 9.37 17.05
CA ILE A 288 -1.26 8.96 15.80
C ILE A 288 -0.37 9.27 14.59
N PHE A 289 0.21 10.49 14.52
CA PHE A 289 1.05 10.91 13.41
C PHE A 289 2.31 10.05 13.26
N TYR A 290 3.06 9.85 14.34
CA TYR A 290 4.30 9.05 14.26
C TYR A 290 4.02 7.56 14.13
N THR A 291 2.89 7.06 14.65
CA THR A 291 2.46 5.67 14.38
C THR A 291 2.04 5.50 12.91
N ALA A 292 1.32 6.45 12.35
CA ALA A 292 1.01 6.45 10.92
C ALA A 292 2.31 6.47 10.09
N LEU A 293 3.30 7.29 10.44
CA LEU A 293 4.59 7.29 9.74
C LEU A 293 5.34 5.96 9.90
N TYR A 294 5.27 5.33 11.08
CA TYR A 294 5.79 3.98 11.31
C TYR A 294 5.13 2.96 10.37
N HIS A 295 3.80 2.95 10.25
CA HIS A 295 3.08 2.02 9.37
C HIS A 295 3.48 2.18 7.90
N THR A 296 3.80 3.39 7.43
CA THR A 296 4.21 3.63 6.03
C THR A 296 5.55 3.01 5.64
N ALA A 297 6.32 2.49 6.59
CA ALA A 297 7.61 1.83 6.36
C ALA A 297 7.61 0.34 6.73
N ILE A 298 6.44 -0.28 6.95
CA ILE A 298 6.32 -1.72 7.12
C ILE A 298 6.34 -2.42 5.76
N HIS A 299 5.61 -1.90 4.79
CA HIS A 299 5.57 -2.38 3.40
C HIS A 299 5.77 -1.23 2.41
N PRO A 300 6.30 -1.53 1.21
CA PRO A 300 6.86 -2.79 0.70
C PRO A 300 8.05 -3.32 1.51
N THR A 301 8.33 -4.61 1.40
CA THR A 301 9.26 -5.35 2.24
C THR A 301 10.44 -5.86 1.42
N LEU A 302 11.65 -5.79 1.96
CA LEU A 302 12.86 -6.34 1.34
C LEU A 302 12.68 -7.84 1.02
N TYR A 303 13.05 -8.24 -0.19
CA TYR A 303 12.85 -9.60 -0.67
C TYR A 303 14.14 -10.28 -1.16
N SER A 304 15.12 -9.50 -1.65
CA SER A 304 16.41 -10.04 -2.08
C SER A 304 17.31 -10.38 -0.89
N ASP A 305 18.04 -11.49 -1.03
CA ASP A 305 19.12 -11.87 -0.13
C ASP A 305 20.27 -10.84 -0.15
N ALA A 306 21.16 -10.92 0.80
CA ALA A 306 22.27 -9.98 0.97
C ALA A 306 23.23 -9.91 -0.24
N ASP A 307 23.26 -10.95 -1.07
CA ASP A 307 24.04 -10.98 -2.31
C ASP A 307 23.23 -10.54 -3.54
N GLY A 308 21.99 -10.08 -3.35
CA GLY A 308 21.05 -9.66 -4.40
C GLY A 308 20.23 -10.81 -5.01
N SER A 309 20.39 -12.05 -4.55
CA SER A 309 19.62 -13.19 -5.06
C SER A 309 18.16 -13.13 -4.61
N TYR A 310 17.23 -13.53 -5.48
CA TYR A 310 15.80 -13.60 -5.18
C TYR A 310 15.08 -14.63 -6.08
N ARG A 311 13.91 -15.08 -5.67
CA ARG A 311 13.05 -15.92 -6.50
C ARG A 311 12.10 -15.04 -7.32
N GLY A 312 12.21 -15.12 -8.65
CA GLY A 312 11.43 -14.32 -9.60
C GLY A 312 10.00 -14.84 -9.81
N MET A 313 9.24 -14.07 -10.59
CA MET A 313 7.87 -14.42 -11.02
C MET A 313 7.82 -15.70 -11.85
N ASP A 314 8.90 -16.04 -12.55
CA ASP A 314 9.07 -17.27 -13.33
C ASP A 314 9.52 -18.49 -12.49
N ARG A 315 9.54 -18.34 -11.16
CA ARG A 315 9.95 -19.36 -10.17
C ARG A 315 11.43 -19.71 -10.19
N LYS A 316 12.25 -19.00 -10.93
CA LYS A 316 13.70 -19.21 -10.94
C LYS A 316 14.38 -18.25 -9.95
N VAL A 317 15.60 -18.61 -9.60
CA VAL A 317 16.47 -17.72 -8.82
C VAL A 317 17.17 -16.75 -9.79
N HIS A 318 17.01 -15.47 -9.52
CA HIS A 318 17.66 -14.36 -10.22
C HIS A 318 18.55 -13.60 -9.26
N LYS A 319 19.25 -12.59 -9.79
CA LYS A 319 20.08 -11.68 -9.01
C LYS A 319 19.88 -10.25 -9.50
N THR A 320 19.71 -9.31 -8.57
CA THR A 320 19.69 -7.89 -8.87
C THR A 320 21.10 -7.39 -9.20
N ASP A 321 21.18 -6.29 -9.93
CA ASP A 321 22.44 -5.61 -10.25
C ASP A 321 22.48 -4.24 -9.55
N GLY A 322 23.03 -4.23 -8.34
CA GLY A 322 23.27 -3.01 -7.57
C GLY A 322 22.06 -2.33 -6.94
N PHE A 323 20.95 -3.06 -6.74
CA PHE A 323 19.78 -2.58 -6.00
C PHE A 323 19.13 -3.72 -5.21
N ASP A 324 18.34 -3.40 -4.19
CA ASP A 324 17.55 -4.38 -3.45
C ASP A 324 16.17 -4.58 -4.12
N ARG A 325 15.72 -5.85 -4.18
CA ARG A 325 14.37 -6.17 -4.65
C ARG A 325 13.40 -6.25 -3.48
N TYR A 326 12.19 -5.72 -3.69
CA TYR A 326 11.10 -5.68 -2.70
C TYR A 326 9.91 -6.52 -3.14
N THR A 327 8.99 -6.76 -2.19
CA THR A 327 7.71 -7.46 -2.38
C THR A 327 6.62 -6.77 -1.55
N VAL A 328 5.38 -7.22 -1.67
CA VAL A 328 4.17 -6.64 -1.07
C VAL A 328 3.84 -5.29 -1.71
N PHE A 329 3.40 -5.36 -2.95
CA PHE A 329 2.96 -4.18 -3.69
C PHE A 329 1.45 -4.17 -3.88
N SER A 330 0.71 -3.58 -2.95
CA SER A 330 -0.73 -3.34 -3.01
C SER A 330 -1.00 -2.06 -3.81
N LEU A 331 -0.81 -2.09 -5.13
CA LEU A 331 -0.73 -0.86 -5.92
C LEU A 331 -2.07 -0.15 -6.10
N TRP A 332 -3.20 -0.87 -6.06
CA TRP A 332 -4.53 -0.26 -6.09
C TRP A 332 -4.75 0.72 -4.93
N ASP A 333 -4.20 0.41 -3.77
CA ASP A 333 -4.31 1.20 -2.55
C ASP A 333 -3.23 2.29 -2.52
N THR A 334 -1.98 1.88 -2.64
CA THR A 334 -0.80 2.66 -2.26
C THR A 334 -0.41 3.74 -3.25
N PHE A 335 -0.85 3.66 -4.52
CA PHE A 335 -0.56 4.72 -5.50
C PHE A 335 -1.14 6.07 -5.09
N ARG A 336 -2.22 6.08 -4.29
CA ARG A 336 -3.03 7.27 -3.99
C ARG A 336 -2.36 8.22 -3.00
N GLY A 337 -1.55 7.71 -2.07
CA GLY A 337 -0.93 8.51 -1.04
C GLY A 337 0.41 7.97 -0.54
N LEU A 338 0.55 6.65 -0.34
CA LEU A 338 1.79 6.08 0.17
C LEU A 338 2.96 6.31 -0.78
N HIS A 339 2.86 5.93 -2.05
CA HIS A 339 3.95 6.14 -3.01
C HIS A 339 4.27 7.63 -3.22
N PRO A 340 3.31 8.57 -3.34
CA PRO A 340 3.60 9.99 -3.30
C PRO A 340 4.31 10.47 -2.03
N LEU A 341 3.97 9.93 -0.86
CA LEU A 341 4.68 10.21 0.38
C LEU A 341 6.13 9.68 0.31
N LEU A 342 6.32 8.44 -0.15
CA LEU A 342 7.63 7.80 -0.26
C LEU A 342 8.55 8.53 -1.27
N CYS A 343 8.01 9.11 -2.34
CA CYS A 343 8.78 10.00 -3.22
C CYS A 343 9.43 11.17 -2.46
N LYS A 344 8.82 11.62 -1.35
CA LYS A 344 9.34 12.74 -0.53
C LYS A 344 10.28 12.27 0.58
N VAL A 345 9.96 11.15 1.25
CA VAL A 345 10.69 10.72 2.47
C VAL A 345 11.73 9.64 2.21
N ALA A 346 11.64 8.93 1.07
CA ALA A 346 12.52 7.82 0.69
C ALA A 346 12.70 7.75 -0.85
N PRO A 347 13.21 8.79 -1.53
CA PRO A 347 13.28 8.85 -2.99
C PRO A 347 14.18 7.76 -3.61
N GLU A 348 15.30 7.41 -2.97
CA GLU A 348 16.19 6.34 -3.42
C GLU A 348 15.48 4.99 -3.39
N LEU A 349 14.75 4.71 -2.33
CA LEU A 349 13.96 3.49 -2.18
C LEU A 349 12.82 3.43 -3.22
N THR A 350 12.20 4.57 -3.53
CA THR A 350 11.18 4.65 -4.60
C THR A 350 11.75 4.24 -5.95
N ALA A 351 12.99 4.63 -6.26
CA ALA A 351 13.68 4.17 -7.47
C ALA A 351 13.90 2.65 -7.49
N GLU A 352 14.27 2.06 -6.34
CA GLU A 352 14.42 0.59 -6.22
C GLU A 352 13.08 -0.16 -6.38
N PHE A 353 11.97 0.41 -5.93
CA PHE A 353 10.64 -0.15 -6.20
C PHE A 353 10.33 -0.20 -7.69
N ILE A 354 10.64 0.87 -8.44
CA ILE A 354 10.42 0.89 -9.88
C ILE A 354 11.37 -0.09 -10.59
N LYS A 355 12.64 -0.19 -10.17
CA LYS A 355 13.56 -1.24 -10.66
C LYS A 355 12.99 -2.64 -10.40
N THR A 356 12.38 -2.86 -9.23
CA THR A 356 11.64 -4.09 -8.93
C THR A 356 10.49 -4.33 -9.92
N PHE A 357 9.67 -3.31 -10.23
CA PHE A 357 8.60 -3.44 -11.23
C PHE A 357 9.14 -3.84 -12.61
N LEU A 358 10.29 -3.32 -12.99
CA LEU A 358 10.94 -3.69 -14.27
C LEU A 358 11.45 -5.14 -14.26
N THR A 359 11.94 -5.66 -13.11
CA THR A 359 12.27 -7.09 -13.02
C THR A 359 11.03 -7.97 -13.13
N VAL A 360 9.91 -7.59 -12.46
CA VAL A 360 8.61 -8.28 -12.60
C VAL A 360 8.16 -8.30 -14.05
N TYR A 361 8.24 -7.16 -14.75
CA TYR A 361 7.93 -7.08 -16.17
C TYR A 361 8.78 -8.02 -17.03
N ASN A 362 10.09 -8.07 -16.81
CA ASN A 362 11.00 -8.94 -17.55
C ASN A 362 10.73 -10.43 -17.31
N GLU A 363 10.28 -10.80 -16.12
CA GLU A 363 10.00 -12.17 -15.71
C GLU A 363 8.59 -12.65 -16.08
N ALA A 364 7.58 -11.78 -15.96
CA ALA A 364 6.16 -12.10 -16.14
C ALA A 364 5.53 -11.51 -17.41
N GLY A 365 6.22 -10.59 -18.12
CA GLY A 365 5.73 -9.93 -19.32
C GLY A 365 4.72 -8.79 -19.06
N LYS A 366 4.46 -8.45 -17.80
CA LYS A 366 3.62 -7.33 -17.37
C LYS A 366 4.12 -6.74 -16.05
N LEU A 367 3.81 -5.47 -15.80
CA LEU A 367 4.08 -4.80 -14.54
C LEU A 367 3.19 -5.35 -13.42
N PRO A 368 3.58 -5.22 -12.13
CA PRO A 368 2.80 -5.74 -11.03
C PRO A 368 1.46 -5.01 -10.86
N VAL A 369 0.45 -5.74 -10.40
CA VAL A 369 -0.86 -5.24 -9.94
C VAL A 369 -0.95 -5.40 -8.43
N TRP A 370 -0.79 -6.62 -7.91
CA TRP A 370 -0.67 -6.94 -6.50
C TRP A 370 0.34 -8.10 -6.30
N GLU A 371 1.61 -7.76 -6.27
CA GLU A 371 2.71 -8.72 -6.17
C GLU A 371 2.94 -9.13 -4.71
N LEU A 372 3.05 -10.43 -4.45
CA LEU A 372 3.34 -11.03 -3.15
C LEU A 372 4.32 -12.19 -3.29
N SER A 373 5.53 -12.04 -2.73
CA SER A 373 6.57 -13.08 -2.66
C SER A 373 6.91 -13.72 -4.02
N GLY A 374 7.08 -12.88 -5.06
CA GLY A 374 7.35 -13.33 -6.42
C GLY A 374 6.15 -13.99 -7.10
N TYR A 375 4.94 -13.67 -6.69
CA TYR A 375 3.69 -14.11 -7.29
C TYR A 375 2.76 -12.93 -7.56
N GLU A 376 2.14 -12.89 -8.76
CA GLU A 376 1.10 -11.92 -9.07
C GLU A 376 -0.26 -12.47 -8.66
N THR A 377 -0.86 -11.85 -7.64
CA THR A 377 -2.16 -12.29 -7.14
C THR A 377 -3.30 -11.84 -8.03
N ASN A 378 -3.08 -10.80 -8.86
CA ASN A 378 -4.09 -10.07 -9.62
C ASN A 378 -5.30 -9.65 -8.75
N CYS A 379 -5.06 -9.44 -7.46
CA CYS A 379 -6.06 -8.89 -6.56
C CYS A 379 -6.25 -7.41 -6.90
N MET A 380 -7.48 -6.96 -6.88
CA MET A 380 -7.89 -5.62 -7.27
C MET A 380 -7.78 -5.35 -8.78
N ILE A 381 -8.14 -4.14 -9.16
CA ILE A 381 -8.29 -3.70 -10.55
C ILE A 381 -7.23 -2.66 -10.92
N GLY A 382 -7.25 -2.21 -12.16
CA GLY A 382 -6.27 -1.24 -12.67
C GLY A 382 -4.93 -1.88 -13.07
N TYR A 383 -4.00 -1.03 -13.52
CA TYR A 383 -2.58 -1.37 -13.70
C TYR A 383 -1.72 -0.26 -13.09
N HIS A 384 -1.94 -0.04 -11.79
CA HIS A 384 -1.50 1.13 -11.02
C HIS A 384 0.01 1.23 -10.78
N SER A 385 0.82 0.37 -11.38
CA SER A 385 2.23 0.68 -11.61
C SER A 385 2.39 1.98 -12.40
N ALA A 386 1.39 2.35 -13.24
CA ALA A 386 1.43 3.55 -14.06
C ALA A 386 1.46 4.84 -13.24
N PRO A 387 0.53 5.12 -12.31
CA PRO A 387 0.63 6.30 -11.46
C PRO A 387 1.86 6.31 -10.56
N VAL A 388 2.35 5.16 -10.07
CA VAL A 388 3.57 5.11 -9.24
C VAL A 388 4.79 5.53 -10.05
N ILE A 389 4.97 5.00 -11.27
CA ILE A 389 6.08 5.36 -12.15
C ILE A 389 5.97 6.83 -12.60
N ALA A 390 4.77 7.28 -12.97
CA ALA A 390 4.55 8.66 -13.38
C ALA A 390 4.83 9.66 -12.25
N GLU A 391 4.35 9.36 -11.04
CA GLU A 391 4.59 10.20 -9.85
C GLU A 391 6.08 10.32 -9.55
N ALA A 392 6.80 9.21 -9.43
CA ALA A 392 8.23 9.21 -9.16
C ALA A 392 9.00 10.02 -10.22
N LEU A 393 8.75 9.76 -11.51
CA LEU A 393 9.41 10.44 -12.62
C LEU A 393 9.19 11.96 -12.58
N LEU A 394 7.94 12.39 -12.33
CA LEU A 394 7.57 13.81 -12.33
C LEU A 394 7.96 14.52 -11.04
N GLN A 395 8.26 13.78 -9.96
CA GLN A 395 8.95 14.30 -8.77
C GLN A 395 10.46 14.36 -8.93
N GLY A 396 11.01 13.99 -10.11
CA GLY A 396 12.44 14.07 -10.43
C GLY A 396 13.25 12.83 -10.04
N ILE A 397 12.60 11.73 -9.66
CA ILE A 397 13.26 10.45 -9.38
C ILE A 397 13.47 9.74 -10.72
N THR A 398 14.72 9.66 -11.18
CA THR A 398 15.09 9.15 -12.52
C THR A 398 16.14 8.05 -12.49
N ASP A 399 16.48 7.52 -11.31
CA ASP A 399 17.45 6.42 -11.16
C ASP A 399 16.83 5.06 -11.53
N PHE A 400 16.20 5.01 -12.72
CA PHE A 400 15.71 3.79 -13.37
C PHE A 400 15.61 4.00 -14.88
N ASP A 401 15.45 2.92 -15.66
CA ASP A 401 15.29 3.01 -17.10
C ASP A 401 13.88 3.49 -17.50
N VAL A 402 13.76 4.80 -17.75
CA VAL A 402 12.48 5.43 -18.10
C VAL A 402 11.94 4.94 -19.46
N LYS A 403 12.81 4.62 -20.42
CA LYS A 403 12.40 4.09 -21.73
C LYS A 403 11.83 2.68 -21.57
N ALA A 404 12.51 1.82 -20.80
CA ALA A 404 11.99 0.49 -20.47
C ALA A 404 10.69 0.57 -19.67
N ALA A 405 10.56 1.54 -18.75
CA ALA A 405 9.33 1.76 -18.00
C ALA A 405 8.16 2.13 -18.91
N LEU A 406 8.32 3.04 -19.87
CA LEU A 406 7.29 3.34 -20.86
C LEU A 406 6.91 2.12 -21.70
N GLN A 407 7.88 1.33 -22.15
CA GLN A 407 7.61 0.10 -22.91
C GLN A 407 6.81 -0.91 -22.08
N ALA A 408 7.17 -1.10 -20.81
CA ALA A 408 6.47 -1.97 -19.88
C ALA A 408 5.04 -1.48 -19.60
N LEU A 409 4.83 -0.17 -19.43
CA LEU A 409 3.51 0.45 -19.27
C LEU A 409 2.63 0.22 -20.50
N VAL A 410 3.14 0.52 -21.70
CA VAL A 410 2.43 0.29 -22.96
C VAL A 410 2.08 -1.20 -23.14
N ARG A 411 2.98 -2.11 -22.77
CA ARG A 411 2.71 -3.55 -22.84
C ARG A 411 1.63 -3.96 -21.85
N SER A 412 1.74 -3.54 -20.59
CA SER A 412 0.78 -3.87 -19.53
C SER A 412 -0.61 -3.31 -19.81
N SER A 413 -0.70 -2.09 -20.34
CA SER A 413 -1.99 -1.47 -20.72
C SER A 413 -2.70 -2.17 -21.89
N ASN A 414 -2.02 -3.05 -22.60
CA ASN A 414 -2.57 -3.87 -23.69
C ASN A 414 -2.62 -5.38 -23.34
N ASP A 415 -2.54 -5.73 -22.05
CA ASP A 415 -2.78 -7.10 -21.60
C ASP A 415 -4.22 -7.51 -21.99
N PRO A 416 -4.42 -8.67 -22.65
CA PRO A 416 -5.76 -9.08 -23.07
C PRO A 416 -6.68 -9.48 -21.91
N GLU A 417 -6.15 -9.64 -20.71
CA GLU A 417 -6.89 -10.11 -19.54
C GLU A 417 -7.58 -8.97 -18.76
N TYR A 418 -8.39 -9.33 -17.82
CA TYR A 418 -9.01 -8.45 -16.79
C TYR A 418 -9.82 -7.26 -17.33
N GLY A 419 -10.35 -7.34 -18.57
CA GLY A 419 -11.18 -6.31 -19.18
C GLY A 419 -10.43 -5.26 -19.99
N LEU A 420 -9.09 -5.27 -20.03
CA LEU A 420 -8.29 -4.35 -20.82
C LEU A 420 -8.53 -4.50 -22.32
N ALA A 421 -8.61 -5.75 -22.85
CA ALA A 421 -8.92 -5.97 -24.25
C ALA A 421 -10.27 -5.37 -24.67
N GLU A 422 -11.27 -5.44 -23.79
CA GLU A 422 -12.59 -4.87 -24.03
C GLU A 422 -12.53 -3.34 -23.97
N PHE A 423 -11.89 -2.78 -22.96
CA PHE A 423 -11.68 -1.34 -22.82
C PHE A 423 -10.94 -0.76 -24.05
N ARG A 424 -9.89 -1.43 -24.55
CA ARG A 424 -9.17 -1.00 -25.75
C ARG A 424 -10.03 -1.01 -27.03
N ARG A 425 -10.94 -1.98 -27.15
CA ARG A 425 -11.80 -2.13 -28.32
C ARG A 425 -13.00 -1.21 -28.29
N ASN A 426 -13.63 -1.03 -27.13
CA ASN A 426 -14.95 -0.40 -27.00
C ASN A 426 -14.90 0.93 -26.23
N GLY A 427 -13.78 1.30 -25.63
CA GLY A 427 -13.67 2.44 -24.72
C GLY A 427 -14.47 2.29 -23.42
N VAL A 428 -14.94 1.07 -23.11
CA VAL A 428 -15.73 0.77 -21.92
C VAL A 428 -15.68 -0.73 -21.62
N VAL A 429 -15.65 -1.09 -20.34
CA VAL A 429 -15.84 -2.47 -19.89
C VAL A 429 -17.33 -2.71 -19.65
N GLN A 430 -17.90 -3.71 -20.33
CA GLN A 430 -19.32 -4.04 -20.23
C GLN A 430 -19.58 -4.96 -19.02
N GLY A 431 -20.60 -4.67 -18.24
CA GLY A 431 -20.92 -5.44 -17.03
C GLY A 431 -21.49 -6.84 -17.28
N ASN A 432 -21.79 -7.19 -18.54
CA ASN A 432 -22.14 -8.57 -18.93
C ASN A 432 -20.90 -9.40 -19.33
N GLU A 433 -19.75 -8.78 -19.54
CA GLU A 433 -18.50 -9.45 -19.91
C GLU A 433 -17.65 -9.75 -18.66
N ILE A 434 -17.48 -8.74 -17.79
CA ILE A 434 -16.65 -8.88 -16.59
C ILE A 434 -17.23 -8.08 -15.42
N GLY A 435 -16.99 -8.54 -14.19
CA GLY A 435 -17.31 -7.81 -12.98
C GLY A 435 -16.50 -6.52 -12.82
N GLU A 436 -16.95 -5.65 -11.91
CA GLU A 436 -16.30 -4.37 -11.56
C GLU A 436 -16.17 -3.42 -12.76
N SER A 437 -17.05 -3.56 -13.72
CA SER A 437 -16.95 -2.93 -15.04
C SER A 437 -16.86 -1.41 -15.02
N VAL A 438 -17.55 -0.76 -14.07
CA VAL A 438 -17.50 0.70 -13.90
C VAL A 438 -16.15 1.12 -13.33
N SER A 439 -15.74 0.47 -12.23
CA SER A 439 -14.46 0.75 -11.58
C SER A 439 -13.28 0.53 -12.55
N ARG A 440 -13.27 -0.60 -13.27
CA ARG A 440 -12.24 -0.91 -14.28
C ARG A 440 -12.17 0.15 -15.38
N THR A 441 -13.32 0.62 -15.88
CA THR A 441 -13.32 1.66 -16.92
C THR A 441 -12.72 2.97 -16.42
N LEU A 442 -13.05 3.39 -15.18
CA LEU A 442 -12.50 4.61 -14.59
C LEU A 442 -11.01 4.52 -14.35
N GLU A 443 -10.56 3.41 -13.74
CA GLU A 443 -9.18 3.26 -13.32
C GLU A 443 -8.26 3.03 -14.52
N PHE A 444 -8.68 2.27 -15.54
CA PHE A 444 -7.94 2.17 -16.81
C PHE A 444 -7.81 3.53 -17.52
N ALA A 445 -8.84 4.38 -17.47
CA ALA A 445 -8.77 5.72 -18.03
C ALA A 445 -7.75 6.60 -17.28
N TYR A 446 -7.68 6.48 -15.97
CA TYR A 446 -6.68 7.20 -15.16
C TYR A 446 -5.26 6.66 -15.41
N ASP A 447 -5.08 5.34 -15.42
CA ASP A 447 -3.78 4.71 -15.71
C ASP A 447 -3.28 5.11 -17.11
N ASP A 448 -4.16 5.16 -18.12
CA ASP A 448 -3.85 5.66 -19.46
C ASP A 448 -3.33 7.10 -19.43
N TRP A 449 -3.96 7.95 -18.62
CA TRP A 449 -3.47 9.31 -18.45
C TRP A 449 -2.06 9.35 -17.88
N CYS A 450 -1.74 8.47 -16.90
CA CYS A 450 -0.40 8.35 -16.34
C CYS A 450 0.63 7.88 -17.39
N VAL A 451 0.27 6.90 -18.24
CA VAL A 451 1.12 6.49 -19.38
C VAL A 451 1.42 7.68 -20.30
N ALA A 452 0.40 8.50 -20.58
CA ALA A 452 0.60 9.71 -21.39
C ALA A 452 1.59 10.69 -20.73
N GLN A 453 1.57 10.85 -19.40
CA GLN A 453 2.54 11.75 -18.73
C GLN A 453 3.98 11.24 -18.86
N VAL A 454 4.21 9.91 -18.73
CA VAL A 454 5.54 9.32 -18.95
C VAL A 454 6.01 9.49 -20.40
N ALA A 455 5.12 9.26 -21.37
CA ALA A 455 5.43 9.46 -22.79
C ALA A 455 5.75 10.94 -23.10
N LYS A 456 5.02 11.88 -22.50
CA LYS A 456 5.27 13.31 -22.62
C LYS A 456 6.64 13.70 -22.06
N TYR A 457 6.99 13.18 -20.87
CA TYR A 457 8.32 13.41 -20.30
C TYR A 457 9.41 12.97 -21.26
N LEU A 458 9.32 11.78 -21.85
CA LEU A 458 10.31 11.27 -22.81
C LEU A 458 10.32 12.10 -24.11
N ALA A 459 9.17 12.59 -24.59
CA ALA A 459 9.09 13.48 -25.73
C ALA A 459 9.82 14.81 -25.48
N GLU A 460 9.71 15.36 -24.27
CA GLU A 460 10.41 16.59 -23.87
C GLU A 460 11.95 16.38 -23.73
N HIS A 461 12.40 15.13 -23.65
CA HIS A 461 13.81 14.72 -23.53
C HIS A 461 14.31 13.89 -24.73
N ALA A 462 13.57 13.91 -25.84
CA ALA A 462 13.91 13.15 -27.03
C ALA A 462 15.25 13.61 -27.63
N SER A 463 16.05 12.67 -28.09
CA SER A 463 17.38 12.93 -28.67
C SER A 463 17.33 13.36 -30.15
N ASP A 464 16.23 13.00 -30.83
CA ASP A 464 15.98 13.32 -32.24
C ASP A 464 14.48 13.39 -32.56
N ASP A 465 14.15 13.83 -33.80
CA ASP A 465 12.79 14.01 -34.26
C ASP A 465 12.01 12.67 -34.33
N ALA A 466 12.68 11.55 -34.57
CA ALA A 466 12.03 10.24 -34.65
C ALA A 466 11.58 9.75 -33.25
N GLU A 467 12.42 9.92 -32.24
CA GLU A 467 12.04 9.67 -30.86
C GLU A 467 10.90 10.59 -30.41
N LEU A 468 11.00 11.89 -30.73
CA LEU A 468 9.94 12.87 -30.43
C LEU A 468 8.62 12.44 -31.04
N GLU A 469 8.58 12.11 -32.33
CA GLU A 469 7.37 11.65 -33.02
C GLU A 469 6.79 10.37 -32.39
N ALA A 470 7.65 9.40 -32.07
CA ALA A 470 7.23 8.14 -31.46
C ALA A 470 6.60 8.36 -30.09
N TYR A 471 7.23 9.15 -29.21
CA TYR A 471 6.65 9.42 -27.89
C TYR A 471 5.43 10.31 -27.93
N MET A 472 5.37 11.27 -28.84
CA MET A 472 4.15 12.10 -29.05
C MET A 472 2.99 11.28 -29.55
N SER A 473 3.22 10.30 -30.43
CA SER A 473 2.15 9.37 -30.88
C SER A 473 1.58 8.55 -29.71
N ILE A 474 2.43 8.07 -28.79
CA ILE A 474 1.98 7.39 -27.57
C ILE A 474 1.19 8.36 -26.68
N TYR A 475 1.71 9.54 -26.43
CA TYR A 475 1.05 10.59 -25.66
C TYR A 475 -0.36 10.88 -26.18
N GLU A 476 -0.51 11.15 -27.47
CA GLU A 476 -1.79 11.48 -28.10
C GLU A 476 -2.80 10.34 -27.96
N LYS A 477 -2.37 9.12 -28.26
CA LYS A 477 -3.21 7.92 -28.11
C LYS A 477 -3.76 7.78 -26.68
N TYR A 478 -2.90 7.86 -25.66
CA TYR A 478 -3.32 7.66 -24.28
C TYR A 478 -4.08 8.86 -23.71
N MET A 479 -3.85 10.08 -24.23
CA MET A 479 -4.66 11.25 -23.91
C MET A 479 -6.07 11.20 -24.54
N GLU A 480 -6.26 10.43 -25.60
CA GLU A 480 -7.58 10.13 -26.14
C GLU A 480 -8.30 9.10 -25.26
N THR A 481 -7.65 7.96 -24.98
CA THR A 481 -8.28 6.86 -24.24
C THR A 481 -8.53 7.18 -22.77
N CYS A 482 -7.78 8.08 -22.16
CA CYS A 482 -8.04 8.55 -20.79
C CYS A 482 -9.38 9.29 -20.65
N GLN A 483 -10.01 9.72 -21.74
CA GLN A 483 -11.35 10.33 -21.73
C GLN A 483 -12.49 9.31 -21.72
N ASN A 484 -12.21 8.03 -21.79
CA ASN A 484 -13.20 6.95 -21.84
C ASN A 484 -14.08 6.84 -20.57
N TRP A 485 -13.70 7.50 -19.45
CA TRP A 485 -14.58 7.64 -18.30
C TRP A 485 -15.94 8.25 -18.65
N ARG A 486 -16.02 9.08 -19.71
CA ARG A 486 -17.25 9.70 -20.19
C ARG A 486 -18.27 8.68 -20.73
N ASN A 487 -17.80 7.53 -21.20
CA ASN A 487 -18.65 6.47 -21.77
C ASN A 487 -19.53 5.79 -20.70
N ILE A 488 -19.17 5.93 -19.43
CA ILE A 488 -19.93 5.38 -18.29
C ILE A 488 -20.53 6.45 -17.39
N PHE A 489 -20.31 7.74 -17.69
CA PHE A 489 -21.01 8.82 -16.99
C PHE A 489 -22.38 9.04 -17.63
N ASP A 490 -23.44 8.92 -16.84
CA ASP A 490 -24.82 9.16 -17.28
C ASP A 490 -25.27 10.57 -16.88
N PRO A 491 -25.35 11.52 -17.84
CA PRO A 491 -25.73 12.91 -17.54
C PRO A 491 -27.16 13.03 -16.96
N SER A 492 -28.04 12.08 -17.26
CA SER A 492 -29.42 12.12 -16.78
C SER A 492 -29.54 11.84 -15.28
N THR A 493 -28.56 11.11 -14.72
CA THR A 493 -28.50 10.81 -13.28
C THR A 493 -27.38 11.56 -12.56
N GLY A 494 -26.38 12.03 -13.30
CA GLY A 494 -25.16 12.63 -12.76
C GLY A 494 -24.23 11.63 -12.06
N PHE A 495 -24.33 10.33 -12.38
CA PHE A 495 -23.51 9.26 -11.83
C PHE A 495 -22.79 8.46 -12.90
N VAL A 496 -21.67 7.85 -12.55
CA VAL A 496 -21.15 6.73 -13.33
C VAL A 496 -22.06 5.52 -13.16
N ARG A 497 -22.32 4.82 -14.25
CA ARG A 497 -23.35 3.80 -14.31
C ARG A 497 -22.93 2.62 -15.19
N PRO A 498 -23.25 1.37 -14.83
CA PRO A 498 -22.88 0.20 -15.63
C PRO A 498 -23.54 0.21 -17.00
N ARG A 499 -22.77 -0.26 -17.99
CA ARG A 499 -23.28 -0.62 -19.31
C ARG A 499 -23.45 -2.12 -19.44
N ILE A 500 -24.63 -2.56 -19.93
CA ILE A 500 -24.95 -3.96 -20.21
C ILE A 500 -25.39 -4.03 -21.67
N ASN A 501 -24.64 -4.74 -22.50
CA ASN A 501 -24.89 -4.81 -23.95
C ASN A 501 -25.08 -3.41 -24.57
N GLY A 502 -24.21 -2.46 -24.20
CA GLY A 502 -24.23 -1.08 -24.69
C GLY A 502 -25.33 -0.17 -24.09
N ARG A 503 -26.21 -0.69 -23.23
CA ARG A 503 -27.30 0.07 -22.62
C ARG A 503 -27.02 0.32 -21.12
N TRP A 504 -27.61 1.37 -20.58
CA TRP A 504 -27.56 1.62 -19.14
C TRP A 504 -28.29 0.51 -18.36
N LEU A 505 -27.64 0.00 -17.30
CA LEU A 505 -28.28 -0.95 -16.38
C LEU A 505 -29.52 -0.31 -15.73
N THR A 506 -30.65 -1.02 -15.75
CA THR A 506 -31.91 -0.59 -15.15
C THR A 506 -32.58 -1.78 -14.45
N PRO A 507 -33.07 -1.62 -13.21
CA PRO A 507 -33.09 -0.40 -12.38
C PRO A 507 -31.69 0.02 -11.91
N PHE A 508 -31.53 1.26 -11.41
CA PHE A 508 -30.27 1.80 -10.90
C PHE A 508 -30.52 2.52 -9.56
N ASP A 509 -29.86 2.05 -8.51
CA ASP A 509 -29.73 2.73 -7.21
C ASP A 509 -28.25 3.10 -7.00
N PRO A 510 -27.91 4.39 -6.88
CA PRO A 510 -26.51 4.80 -6.72
C PRO A 510 -25.90 4.40 -5.37
N ARG A 511 -26.70 3.94 -4.40
CA ARG A 511 -26.22 3.42 -3.10
C ARG A 511 -25.96 1.92 -3.10
N GLU A 512 -26.29 1.24 -4.20
CA GLU A 512 -26.19 -0.21 -4.28
C GLU A 512 -24.73 -0.66 -4.41
N ILE A 513 -24.27 -1.44 -3.43
CA ILE A 513 -23.02 -2.19 -3.51
C ILE A 513 -23.29 -3.45 -4.33
N ASN A 514 -22.73 -3.52 -5.53
CA ASN A 514 -22.96 -4.62 -6.47
C ASN A 514 -21.69 -5.02 -7.23
N ASN A 515 -21.79 -5.96 -8.16
CA ASN A 515 -20.65 -6.51 -8.89
C ASN A 515 -20.06 -5.57 -9.95
N HIS A 516 -20.60 -4.38 -10.16
CA HIS A 516 -20.08 -3.44 -11.15
C HIS A 516 -19.10 -2.44 -10.59
N PHE A 517 -18.99 -2.38 -9.26
CA PHE A 517 -18.07 -1.52 -8.53
C PHE A 517 -17.16 -2.38 -7.65
N SER A 518 -15.88 -2.07 -7.65
CA SER A 518 -14.90 -2.67 -6.73
C SER A 518 -15.12 -2.08 -5.35
N GLU A 519 -15.58 -2.90 -4.41
CA GLU A 519 -15.72 -2.54 -3.00
C GLU A 519 -16.43 -1.20 -2.76
N GLY A 520 -17.49 -0.92 -3.51
CA GLY A 520 -18.16 0.36 -3.42
C GLY A 520 -19.46 0.45 -4.19
N ASN A 521 -19.89 1.68 -4.41
CA ASN A 521 -21.09 2.03 -5.14
C ASN A 521 -20.90 3.26 -6.05
N ALA A 522 -21.96 3.66 -6.76
CA ALA A 522 -21.86 4.78 -7.70
C ALA A 522 -21.56 6.14 -7.02
N TRP A 523 -21.92 6.34 -5.75
CA TRP A 523 -21.55 7.55 -5.03
C TRP A 523 -20.05 7.71 -4.87
N GLN A 524 -19.37 6.64 -4.43
CA GLN A 524 -17.92 6.65 -4.18
C GLN A 524 -17.14 6.78 -5.50
N TYR A 525 -17.58 6.05 -6.54
CA TYR A 525 -16.88 6.02 -7.82
C TYR A 525 -17.17 7.19 -8.77
N SER A 526 -18.29 7.92 -8.61
CA SER A 526 -18.60 9.03 -9.52
C SER A 526 -17.62 10.21 -9.44
N PHE A 527 -16.78 10.24 -8.41
CA PHE A 527 -15.74 11.25 -8.24
C PHE A 527 -14.32 10.74 -8.59
N LEU A 528 -14.19 9.47 -9.01
CA LEU A 528 -12.90 8.87 -9.34
C LEU A 528 -12.48 9.20 -10.78
N VAL A 529 -12.29 10.49 -11.04
CA VAL A 529 -11.73 11.02 -12.30
C VAL A 529 -10.64 12.05 -11.93
N PRO A 530 -9.58 11.66 -11.23
CA PRO A 530 -8.60 12.61 -10.68
C PRO A 530 -7.85 13.38 -11.78
N HIS A 531 -7.65 12.77 -12.95
CA HIS A 531 -6.95 13.34 -14.09
C HIS A 531 -7.78 14.36 -14.92
N ASP A 532 -9.10 14.40 -14.72
CA ASP A 532 -10.00 15.34 -15.45
C ASP A 532 -11.12 15.87 -14.53
N VAL A 533 -10.75 16.35 -13.33
CA VAL A 533 -11.71 16.92 -12.36
C VAL A 533 -12.51 18.07 -12.99
N ALA A 534 -11.89 18.89 -13.82
CA ALA A 534 -12.57 20.00 -14.50
C ALA A 534 -13.60 19.51 -15.52
N GLY A 535 -13.27 18.45 -16.28
CA GLY A 535 -14.24 17.79 -17.18
C GLY A 535 -15.39 17.16 -16.43
N LEU A 536 -15.12 16.54 -15.26
CA LEU A 536 -16.14 15.98 -14.39
C LEU A 536 -17.06 17.07 -13.81
N MET A 537 -16.50 18.17 -13.31
CA MET A 537 -17.28 19.34 -12.86
C MET A 537 -18.23 19.84 -13.96
N ARG A 538 -17.71 19.98 -15.19
CA ARG A 538 -18.53 20.39 -16.34
C ARG A 538 -19.64 19.39 -16.63
N ALA A 539 -19.35 18.10 -16.64
CA ALA A 539 -20.34 17.04 -16.87
C ALA A 539 -21.44 17.01 -15.79
N MET A 540 -21.12 17.42 -14.57
CA MET A 540 -22.07 17.53 -13.45
C MET A 540 -22.82 18.87 -13.40
N GLY A 541 -22.65 19.78 -14.38
CA GLY A 541 -23.36 21.05 -14.44
C GLY A 541 -22.61 22.26 -13.85
N GLY A 542 -21.29 22.14 -13.69
CA GLY A 542 -20.41 23.21 -13.23
C GLY A 542 -20.02 23.12 -11.76
N PRO A 543 -19.10 24.00 -11.28
CA PRO A 543 -18.53 23.93 -9.93
C PRO A 543 -19.57 23.97 -8.80
N THR A 544 -20.66 24.73 -8.97
CA THR A 544 -21.71 24.83 -7.95
C THR A 544 -22.46 23.51 -7.81
N ALA A 545 -22.98 22.96 -8.91
CA ALA A 545 -23.69 21.66 -8.90
C ALA A 545 -22.78 20.50 -8.43
N PHE A 546 -21.51 20.56 -8.80
CA PHE A 546 -20.49 19.63 -8.33
C PHE A 546 -20.32 19.68 -6.80
N CYS A 547 -20.21 20.88 -6.23
CA CYS A 547 -20.14 21.04 -4.77
C CYS A 547 -21.42 20.60 -4.05
N GLU A 548 -22.60 20.87 -4.61
CA GLU A 548 -23.88 20.39 -4.07
C GLU A 548 -23.98 18.86 -4.07
N LYS A 549 -23.44 18.21 -5.11
CA LYS A 549 -23.36 16.74 -5.16
C LYS A 549 -22.37 16.18 -4.14
N LEU A 550 -21.23 16.83 -3.92
CA LEU A 550 -20.30 16.48 -2.85
C LEU A 550 -20.94 16.70 -1.46
N ASP A 551 -21.70 17.79 -1.25
CA ASP A 551 -22.45 17.97 -0.01
C ASP A 551 -23.45 16.83 0.22
N THR A 552 -24.16 16.41 -0.82
CA THR A 552 -25.09 15.27 -0.73
C THR A 552 -24.38 13.97 -0.40
N LEU A 553 -23.18 13.74 -0.94
CA LEU A 553 -22.37 12.56 -0.59
C LEU A 553 -21.98 12.56 0.89
N PHE A 554 -21.53 13.69 1.45
CA PHE A 554 -21.08 13.76 2.85
C PHE A 554 -22.21 13.92 3.88
N ASP A 555 -23.30 14.59 3.53
CA ASP A 555 -24.36 14.96 4.46
C ASP A 555 -25.63 14.11 4.28
N GLY A 556 -25.66 13.27 3.26
CA GLY A 556 -26.76 12.32 3.02
C GLY A 556 -26.74 11.10 3.97
N PRO A 557 -27.71 10.20 3.82
CA PRO A 557 -27.79 8.99 4.64
C PRO A 557 -26.62 8.04 4.35
N SER A 558 -26.12 7.36 5.40
CA SER A 558 -25.01 6.39 5.30
C SER A 558 -25.46 4.97 4.93
N GLU A 559 -26.78 4.72 4.84
CA GLU A 559 -27.29 3.40 4.48
C GLU A 559 -26.95 3.08 3.02
N THR A 560 -26.31 1.95 2.83
CA THR A 560 -26.08 1.33 1.53
C THR A 560 -27.13 0.27 1.24
N THR A 561 -27.33 -0.04 -0.03
CA THR A 561 -28.20 -1.13 -0.48
C THR A 561 -27.36 -2.22 -1.18
N GLY A 562 -27.96 -3.36 -1.50
CA GLY A 562 -27.26 -4.46 -2.16
C GLY A 562 -26.45 -5.33 -1.20
N ARG A 563 -25.20 -5.67 -1.58
CA ARG A 563 -24.32 -6.51 -0.78
C ARG A 563 -23.77 -5.77 0.43
N LYS A 564 -23.35 -6.53 1.46
CA LYS A 564 -22.54 -6.01 2.56
C LYS A 564 -21.09 -6.43 2.32
N LEU A 565 -20.17 -5.49 2.36
CA LEU A 565 -18.74 -5.71 2.27
C LEU A 565 -18.06 -5.18 3.53
N ASN A 566 -17.09 -5.91 4.04
CA ASN A 566 -16.33 -5.54 5.23
C ASN A 566 -15.40 -4.35 4.99
N ASP A 567 -15.03 -4.11 3.74
CA ASP A 567 -14.12 -3.02 3.33
C ASP A 567 -14.82 -1.66 3.32
N VAL A 568 -16.14 -1.62 3.14
CA VAL A 568 -16.92 -0.37 3.10
C VAL A 568 -17.21 0.10 4.52
N THR A 569 -16.24 0.73 5.15
CA THR A 569 -16.24 1.22 6.54
C THR A 569 -15.96 2.72 6.63
N GLY A 570 -16.01 3.29 7.84
CA GLY A 570 -15.73 4.72 8.05
C GLY A 570 -16.68 5.65 7.31
N LEU A 571 -17.97 5.35 7.28
CA LEU A 571 -18.96 6.09 6.51
C LEU A 571 -19.28 7.47 7.11
N ILE A 572 -19.22 8.49 6.25
CA ILE A 572 -19.76 9.84 6.49
C ILE A 572 -20.69 10.16 5.31
N GLY A 573 -22.01 9.98 5.47
CA GLY A 573 -22.91 9.88 4.33
C GLY A 573 -22.52 8.69 3.46
N GLN A 574 -22.33 8.90 2.16
CA GLN A 574 -21.85 7.87 1.23
C GLN A 574 -20.32 7.90 1.02
N TYR A 575 -19.60 8.81 1.66
CA TYR A 575 -18.14 8.78 1.73
C TYR A 575 -17.68 7.63 2.62
N ALA A 576 -16.81 6.75 2.14
CA ALA A 576 -16.26 5.62 2.87
C ALA A 576 -14.76 5.81 3.08
N HIS A 577 -14.35 6.27 4.28
CA HIS A 577 -12.93 6.52 4.55
C HIS A 577 -12.11 5.24 4.63
N GLY A 578 -12.72 4.16 5.08
CA GLY A 578 -12.08 2.84 5.19
C GLY A 578 -11.87 2.15 3.84
N ASN A 579 -12.12 2.83 2.70
CA ASN A 579 -11.82 2.30 1.39
C ASN A 579 -11.30 3.38 0.42
N GLU A 580 -10.30 3.06 -0.37
CA GLU A 580 -9.41 3.95 -1.11
C GLU A 580 -10.07 4.81 -2.17
N PRO A 581 -11.09 4.38 -2.92
CA PRO A 581 -11.76 5.22 -3.92
C PRO A 581 -12.26 6.56 -3.40
N SER A 582 -12.49 6.65 -2.08
CA SER A 582 -12.96 7.87 -1.41
C SER A 582 -11.84 8.85 -0.99
N HIS A 583 -10.59 8.42 -0.89
CA HIS A 583 -9.51 9.15 -0.21
C HIS A 583 -9.24 10.56 -0.78
N HIS A 584 -9.36 10.76 -2.09
CA HIS A 584 -9.16 12.06 -2.75
C HIS A 584 -10.38 12.99 -2.68
N VAL A 585 -11.58 12.43 -2.42
CA VAL A 585 -12.86 13.15 -2.56
C VAL A 585 -12.99 14.41 -1.69
N PRO A 586 -12.53 14.44 -0.41
CA PRO A 586 -12.61 15.64 0.43
C PRO A 586 -11.89 16.85 -0.15
N TYR A 587 -10.87 16.61 -0.98
CA TYR A 587 -10.04 17.66 -1.56
C TYR A 587 -10.64 18.27 -2.83
N LEU A 588 -11.64 17.64 -3.43
CA LEU A 588 -12.29 18.10 -4.66
C LEU A 588 -13.04 19.43 -4.46
N TYR A 589 -13.50 19.73 -3.25
CA TYR A 589 -14.10 21.03 -2.95
C TYR A 589 -13.11 22.20 -3.18
N ALA A 590 -11.85 22.02 -2.79
CA ALA A 590 -10.86 23.04 -2.99
C ALA A 590 -10.59 23.31 -4.47
N LEU A 591 -10.57 22.23 -5.30
CA LEU A 591 -10.45 22.36 -6.76
C LEU A 591 -11.68 23.02 -7.39
N ALA A 592 -12.84 22.95 -6.73
CA ALA A 592 -14.07 23.63 -7.14
C ALA A 592 -14.24 25.05 -6.53
N GLY A 593 -13.21 25.59 -5.89
CA GLY A 593 -13.22 26.94 -5.29
C GLY A 593 -13.82 27.03 -3.91
N LYS A 594 -13.91 25.92 -3.17
CA LYS A 594 -14.47 25.84 -1.81
C LYS A 594 -13.47 25.21 -0.81
N PRO A 595 -12.24 25.76 -0.66
CA PRO A 595 -11.20 25.18 0.19
C PRO A 595 -11.61 25.08 1.67
N GLU A 596 -12.49 25.96 2.15
CA GLU A 596 -13.02 25.92 3.52
C GLU A 596 -13.83 24.64 3.78
N LYS A 597 -14.51 24.10 2.76
CA LYS A 597 -15.22 22.81 2.85
C LYS A 597 -14.23 21.65 2.90
N THR A 598 -13.17 21.67 2.09
CA THR A 598 -12.08 20.69 2.19
C THR A 598 -11.52 20.66 3.60
N GLU A 599 -11.14 21.82 4.16
CA GLU A 599 -10.59 21.92 5.52
C GLU A 599 -11.54 21.31 6.57
N ALA A 600 -12.84 21.65 6.48
CA ALA A 600 -13.84 21.13 7.40
C ALA A 600 -14.03 19.59 7.30
N ARG A 601 -14.08 19.03 6.08
CA ARG A 601 -14.25 17.58 5.86
C ARG A 601 -13.00 16.81 6.28
N VAL A 602 -11.81 17.24 5.88
CA VAL A 602 -10.54 16.62 6.26
C VAL A 602 -10.37 16.65 7.79
N LYS A 603 -10.62 17.78 8.43
CA LYS A 603 -10.58 17.86 9.89
C LYS A 603 -11.54 16.87 10.55
N ARG A 604 -12.80 16.80 10.09
CA ARG A 604 -13.78 15.85 10.62
C ARG A 604 -13.28 14.40 10.49
N ILE A 605 -12.76 14.01 9.32
CA ILE A 605 -12.24 12.66 9.09
C ILE A 605 -11.09 12.36 10.04
N MET A 606 -10.10 13.26 10.15
CA MET A 606 -8.95 13.07 11.05
C MET A 606 -9.35 12.95 12.53
N GLU A 607 -10.42 13.65 12.94
CA GLU A 607 -10.88 13.65 14.34
C GLU A 607 -11.79 12.48 14.68
N THR A 608 -12.44 11.86 13.70
CA THR A 608 -13.44 10.80 13.95
C THR A 608 -13.06 9.42 13.46
N MET A 609 -12.06 9.32 12.56
CA MET A 609 -11.66 8.05 11.94
C MET A 609 -10.29 7.56 12.40
N TYR A 610 -9.57 8.36 13.22
CA TYR A 610 -8.25 8.02 13.77
C TYR A 610 -8.22 8.30 15.27
N SER A 611 -7.67 7.36 16.04
CA SER A 611 -7.49 7.54 17.49
C SER A 611 -6.23 6.81 17.99
N ASN A 612 -5.73 7.23 19.17
CA ASN A 612 -4.61 6.55 19.86
C ASN A 612 -5.13 5.35 20.66
N ALA A 613 -5.71 4.37 19.95
CA ALA A 613 -6.27 3.15 20.55
C ALA A 613 -6.11 1.96 19.57
N PRO A 614 -6.21 0.71 20.02
CA PRO A 614 -6.11 -0.45 19.14
C PRO A 614 -7.11 -0.45 17.97
N ASP A 615 -8.31 0.07 18.18
CA ASP A 615 -9.35 0.28 17.16
C ASP A 615 -9.24 1.66 16.47
N GLY A 616 -8.05 2.26 16.51
CA GLY A 616 -7.79 3.61 16.05
C GLY A 616 -7.74 3.82 14.53
N LEU A 617 -8.05 2.81 13.73
CA LEU A 617 -8.25 2.90 12.28
C LEU A 617 -9.65 2.40 11.93
N CYS A 618 -10.35 3.13 11.08
CA CYS A 618 -11.75 2.81 10.75
C CYS A 618 -11.91 1.70 9.69
N GLY A 619 -10.83 1.27 9.06
CA GLY A 619 -10.75 0.23 8.01
C GLY A 619 -9.33 -0.28 7.88
N ASN A 620 -9.10 -1.11 6.87
CA ASN A 620 -7.77 -1.63 6.53
C ASN A 620 -6.75 -0.50 6.41
N ASP A 621 -5.54 -0.68 6.98
CA ASP A 621 -4.45 0.29 6.76
C ASP A 621 -3.88 0.20 5.34
N ASP A 622 -4.14 -0.92 4.65
CA ASP A 622 -3.75 -1.26 3.28
C ASP A 622 -2.30 -0.89 2.97
N CYS A 623 -1.42 -1.65 3.64
CA CYS A 623 0.03 -1.51 3.50
C CYS A 623 0.54 -0.08 3.79
N GLY A 624 -0.14 0.68 4.64
CA GLY A 624 0.23 2.04 5.00
C GLY A 624 -0.50 3.15 4.24
N GLN A 625 -1.46 2.82 3.36
CA GLN A 625 -2.17 3.84 2.57
C GLN A 625 -3.07 4.72 3.44
N MET A 626 -3.85 4.15 4.37
CA MET A 626 -4.67 4.94 5.30
C MET A 626 -3.80 5.81 6.22
N SER A 627 -2.67 5.27 6.67
CA SER A 627 -1.67 5.99 7.45
C SER A 627 -1.03 7.15 6.65
N ALA A 628 -0.67 6.93 5.39
CA ALA A 628 -0.15 7.97 4.50
C ALA A 628 -1.17 9.09 4.27
N TRP A 629 -2.48 8.74 4.13
CA TRP A 629 -3.55 9.73 4.04
C TRP A 629 -3.55 10.67 5.26
N TYR A 630 -3.44 10.11 6.47
CA TYR A 630 -3.40 10.91 7.71
C TYR A 630 -2.20 11.87 7.73
N ILE A 631 -1.00 11.39 7.37
CA ILE A 631 0.22 12.20 7.36
C ILE A 631 0.11 13.35 6.36
N LEU A 632 -0.25 13.03 5.12
CA LEU A 632 -0.38 14.01 4.04
C LEU A 632 -1.46 15.06 4.37
N SER A 633 -2.57 14.62 4.95
CA SER A 633 -3.63 15.52 5.45
C SER A 633 -3.15 16.41 6.58
N ALA A 634 -2.38 15.86 7.53
CA ALA A 634 -1.85 16.61 8.66
C ALA A 634 -0.89 17.73 8.24
N VAL A 635 -0.05 17.48 7.24
CA VAL A 635 0.85 18.51 6.70
C VAL A 635 0.18 19.39 5.65
N GLY A 636 -1.05 19.06 5.24
CA GLY A 636 -1.84 19.84 4.30
C GLY A 636 -1.45 19.66 2.83
N GLU A 637 -0.90 18.50 2.45
CA GLU A 637 -0.35 18.22 1.12
C GLU A 637 -0.84 16.89 0.58
N TYR A 638 -2.11 16.77 0.21
CA TYR A 638 -2.63 15.52 -0.36
C TYR A 638 -2.58 15.53 -1.90
N PRO A 639 -1.99 14.52 -2.57
CA PRO A 639 -1.96 14.40 -4.01
C PRO A 639 -3.32 13.89 -4.52
N VAL A 640 -4.12 14.80 -5.09
CA VAL A 640 -5.44 14.42 -5.66
C VAL A 640 -5.28 13.57 -6.92
N CYS A 641 -4.21 13.79 -7.67
CA CYS A 641 -3.91 13.09 -8.91
C CYS A 641 -2.42 12.72 -8.96
N PRO A 642 -2.00 11.60 -8.35
CA PRO A 642 -0.63 11.12 -8.50
C PRO A 642 -0.23 11.00 -9.98
N GLY A 643 1.01 11.35 -10.31
CA GLY A 643 1.48 11.43 -11.68
C GLY A 643 1.22 12.78 -12.38
N ALA A 644 0.69 13.77 -11.67
CA ALA A 644 0.57 15.12 -12.22
C ALA A 644 1.90 15.89 -12.14
N PRO A 645 2.18 16.82 -13.07
CA PRO A 645 3.41 17.61 -13.05
C PRO A 645 3.61 18.39 -11.76
N LEU A 646 4.85 18.56 -11.34
CA LEU A 646 5.24 19.35 -10.15
C LEU A 646 4.56 20.72 -10.12
N GLY A 647 3.97 21.09 -8.98
CA GLY A 647 3.24 22.34 -8.76
C GLY A 647 1.75 22.31 -9.09
N SER A 648 1.24 21.20 -9.62
CA SER A 648 -0.19 21.00 -9.86
C SER A 648 -0.89 20.09 -8.84
N VAL A 649 -0.18 19.48 -7.90
CA VAL A 649 -0.62 18.29 -7.16
C VAL A 649 -0.90 18.54 -5.68
N THR A 650 -0.25 19.48 -5.04
CA THR A 650 -0.32 19.64 -3.60
C THR A 650 -1.54 20.46 -3.17
N CYS A 651 -2.41 19.81 -2.41
CA CYS A 651 -3.60 20.45 -1.81
C CYS A 651 -3.32 20.88 -0.36
N VAL A 652 -2.67 22.02 -0.18
CA VAL A 652 -2.84 22.77 1.08
C VAL A 652 -4.13 23.58 0.94
N PRO A 653 -5.17 23.41 1.76
CA PRO A 653 -6.47 24.06 1.56
C PRO A 653 -6.42 25.56 1.38
N LYS A 654 -5.43 26.24 2.01
CA LYS A 654 -5.21 27.68 1.89
C LYS A 654 -4.35 28.12 0.69
N THR A 655 -3.81 27.19 -0.11
CA THR A 655 -2.83 27.46 -1.17
C THR A 655 -3.15 26.83 -2.51
N ILE A 656 -4.27 26.12 -2.62
CA ILE A 656 -4.73 25.53 -3.87
C ILE A 656 -5.13 26.61 -4.85
N ILE A 657 -4.68 26.47 -6.07
CA ILE A 657 -5.16 27.22 -7.20
C ILE A 657 -6.24 26.41 -7.90
N VAL A 658 -7.42 26.98 -7.96
CA VAL A 658 -8.59 26.33 -8.58
C VAL A 658 -8.32 26.02 -10.04
N ASN A 659 -8.76 24.85 -10.51
CA ASN A 659 -8.68 24.48 -11.90
C ASN A 659 -9.61 25.37 -12.72
N PRO A 660 -9.12 26.00 -13.78
CA PRO A 660 -9.98 26.73 -14.70
C PRO A 660 -10.86 25.74 -15.47
N VAL A 661 -12.03 26.17 -15.87
CA VAL A 661 -13.00 25.38 -16.63
C VAL A 661 -13.28 26.05 -17.97
N PHE A 662 -13.34 25.28 -19.07
CA PHE A 662 -13.78 25.81 -20.34
C PHE A 662 -15.29 26.07 -20.31
N GLU A 663 -15.68 27.29 -20.62
CA GLU A 663 -17.08 27.71 -20.79
C GLU A 663 -17.41 27.72 -22.24
N MET A 664 -18.22 26.75 -22.68
CA MET A 664 -18.65 26.59 -24.08
C MET A 664 -20.01 25.86 -24.14
N GLU A 665 -20.74 26.09 -25.22
CA GLU A 665 -22.10 25.56 -25.40
C GLU A 665 -22.12 24.01 -25.51
N SER A 666 -21.07 23.42 -26.10
CA SER A 666 -21.01 21.98 -26.38
C SER A 666 -19.55 21.51 -26.54
N ASP A 667 -19.32 20.22 -26.39
CA ASP A 667 -18.05 19.55 -26.73
C ASP A 667 -18.03 19.20 -28.27
N VAL A 668 -19.05 19.58 -29.00
CA VAL A 668 -19.19 19.33 -30.45
C VAL A 668 -19.34 20.64 -31.16
N VAL A 669 -18.46 20.92 -32.10
CA VAL A 669 -18.49 22.12 -32.91
C VAL A 669 -19.00 21.84 -34.35
N LYS A 670 -19.91 22.65 -34.85
CA LYS A 670 -20.36 22.56 -36.26
C LYS A 670 -19.36 23.26 -37.17
N ASP A 671 -19.31 24.59 -37.13
CA ASP A 671 -18.39 25.40 -37.95
C ASP A 671 -17.42 26.19 -37.07
N LYS A 672 -17.95 26.89 -36.08
CA LYS A 672 -17.18 27.68 -35.10
C LYS A 672 -17.90 27.71 -33.77
N MET A 673 -17.13 27.84 -32.70
CA MET A 673 -17.66 27.96 -31.34
C MET A 673 -16.81 28.93 -30.53
N GLU A 674 -17.45 29.76 -29.72
CA GLU A 674 -16.78 30.63 -28.77
C GLU A 674 -16.47 29.85 -27.49
N VAL A 675 -15.25 29.98 -26.96
CA VAL A 675 -14.74 29.29 -25.75
C VAL A 675 -14.30 30.35 -24.77
N GLY A 676 -14.93 30.37 -23.61
CA GLY A 676 -14.49 31.09 -22.43
C GLY A 676 -13.63 30.22 -21.51
N ILE A 677 -12.96 30.83 -20.53
CA ILE A 677 -12.30 30.15 -19.42
C ILE A 677 -12.77 30.80 -18.14
N GLY A 678 -13.47 30.05 -17.32
CA GLY A 678 -14.00 30.46 -16.03
C GLY A 678 -13.31 29.76 -14.86
N ASN A 679 -13.85 29.95 -13.66
CA ASN A 679 -13.34 29.36 -12.42
C ASN A 679 -11.87 29.74 -12.13
N ILE A 680 -11.54 31.05 -12.28
CA ILE A 680 -10.19 31.58 -12.06
C ILE A 680 -10.14 32.27 -10.71
N ASP A 681 -9.24 31.82 -9.83
CA ASP A 681 -9.05 32.42 -8.51
C ASP A 681 -8.61 33.89 -8.54
N THR A 682 -8.99 34.62 -7.49
CA THR A 682 -8.51 35.97 -7.29
C THR A 682 -6.98 36.03 -7.18
N GLY A 683 -6.36 36.81 -8.04
CA GLY A 683 -4.89 36.95 -8.10
C GLY A 683 -4.22 35.95 -9.05
N CYS A 684 -4.99 35.07 -9.69
CA CYS A 684 -4.51 34.17 -10.73
C CYS A 684 -4.80 34.69 -12.14
N VAL A 685 -4.05 34.14 -13.09
CA VAL A 685 -4.22 34.36 -14.54
C VAL A 685 -4.32 33.00 -15.20
N ALA A 686 -5.34 32.83 -16.05
CA ALA A 686 -5.44 31.63 -16.85
C ALA A 686 -4.54 31.69 -18.10
N TRP A 687 -4.01 30.53 -18.46
CA TRP A 687 -3.22 30.27 -19.64
C TRP A 687 -3.86 29.15 -20.44
N TYR A 688 -3.85 29.21 -21.75
CA TYR A 688 -4.47 28.19 -22.60
C TYR A 688 -3.65 27.94 -23.87
N ARG A 689 -3.85 26.76 -24.45
CA ARG A 689 -3.39 26.43 -25.81
C ARG A 689 -4.44 25.58 -26.56
N ILE A 690 -4.32 25.58 -27.87
CA ILE A 690 -5.18 24.83 -28.80
C ILE A 690 -4.30 23.85 -29.56
N GLY A 691 -4.75 22.60 -29.69
CA GLY A 691 -4.05 21.56 -30.44
C GLY A 691 -3.08 20.72 -29.62
N GLY A 692 -3.00 20.90 -28.30
CA GLY A 692 -2.18 20.08 -27.40
C GLY A 692 -0.66 20.30 -27.48
N THR A 693 -0.17 21.06 -28.46
CA THR A 693 1.23 21.39 -28.68
C THR A 693 1.46 22.89 -28.74
N GLY A 694 2.72 23.34 -28.59
CA GLY A 694 3.09 24.74 -28.61
C GLY A 694 2.93 25.45 -27.26
N GLU A 695 3.26 26.74 -27.24
CA GLU A 695 3.27 27.55 -26.04
C GLU A 695 1.87 27.92 -25.55
N PHE A 696 1.69 27.95 -24.24
CA PHE A 696 0.47 28.47 -23.61
C PHE A 696 0.39 29.99 -23.79
N LYS A 697 -0.79 30.48 -24.18
CA LYS A 697 -1.13 31.89 -24.33
C LYS A 697 -1.89 32.38 -23.11
N ARG A 698 -1.63 33.61 -22.69
CA ARG A 698 -2.38 34.23 -21.60
C ARG A 698 -3.82 34.48 -22.01
N TYR A 699 -4.78 33.99 -21.21
CA TYR A 699 -6.19 34.24 -21.42
C TYR A 699 -6.58 35.65 -20.99
N SER A 700 -7.31 36.37 -21.81
CA SER A 700 -7.81 37.73 -21.51
C SER A 700 -9.27 37.95 -21.94
N LYS A 701 -9.77 37.16 -22.85
CA LYS A 701 -11.17 37.19 -23.39
C LYS A 701 -11.49 35.87 -24.08
N PRO A 702 -12.77 35.54 -24.24
CA PRO A 702 -13.17 34.37 -25.03
C PRO A 702 -12.53 34.37 -26.44
N PHE A 703 -12.25 33.15 -26.92
CA PHE A 703 -11.64 32.90 -28.22
C PHE A 703 -12.48 31.93 -29.04
N THR A 704 -12.35 31.97 -30.36
CA THR A 704 -13.12 31.13 -31.28
C THR A 704 -12.29 29.94 -31.75
N ILE A 705 -12.88 28.74 -31.76
CA ILE A 705 -12.33 27.53 -32.36
C ILE A 705 -13.11 27.19 -33.65
N HIS A 706 -12.44 26.55 -34.62
CA HIS A 706 -12.97 26.18 -35.90
C HIS A 706 -12.73 24.69 -36.18
N GLY A 707 -13.62 23.83 -35.72
CA GLY A 707 -13.54 22.40 -35.94
C GLY A 707 -12.98 21.63 -34.72
N ALA A 708 -12.76 20.33 -34.89
CA ALA A 708 -12.25 19.46 -33.86
C ALA A 708 -10.88 19.94 -33.38
N CYS A 709 -10.67 20.02 -32.06
CA CYS A 709 -9.40 20.41 -31.47
C CYS A 709 -9.33 19.99 -30.02
N ARG A 710 -8.10 19.86 -29.52
CA ARG A 710 -7.80 19.71 -28.10
C ARG A 710 -7.55 21.09 -27.48
N LEU A 711 -8.21 21.36 -26.37
CA LEU A 711 -8.04 22.58 -25.58
C LEU A 711 -7.38 22.23 -24.27
N GLU A 712 -6.40 23.02 -23.87
CA GLU A 712 -5.74 22.89 -22.57
C GLU A 712 -5.67 24.25 -21.91
N CYS A 713 -5.94 24.32 -20.59
CA CYS A 713 -5.76 25.53 -19.81
C CYS A 713 -5.32 25.24 -18.37
N TYR A 714 -4.64 26.19 -17.75
CA TYR A 714 -4.33 26.19 -16.33
C TYR A 714 -4.36 27.61 -15.77
N SER A 715 -4.56 27.73 -14.45
CA SER A 715 -4.43 28.99 -13.74
C SER A 715 -3.05 29.09 -13.10
N GLN A 716 -2.48 30.30 -13.05
CA GLN A 716 -1.20 30.57 -12.39
C GLN A 716 -1.33 31.79 -11.46
N HIS A 717 -0.98 31.61 -10.22
CA HIS A 717 -0.92 32.68 -9.22
C HIS A 717 0.38 33.53 -9.38
N ARG A 718 0.39 34.73 -8.82
CA ARG A 718 1.53 35.68 -8.91
C ARG A 718 2.83 35.17 -8.32
N ASP A 719 2.77 34.21 -7.38
CA ASP A 719 3.92 33.56 -6.76
C ASP A 719 4.51 32.38 -7.58
N GLY A 720 3.95 32.11 -8.76
CA GLY A 720 4.42 31.07 -9.66
C GLY A 720 3.69 29.72 -9.56
N ARG A 721 2.91 29.48 -8.51
CA ARG A 721 2.11 28.25 -8.36
C ARG A 721 1.09 28.12 -9.49
N LYS A 722 0.82 26.90 -9.92
CA LYS A 722 -0.12 26.59 -11.01
C LYS A 722 -1.21 25.62 -10.55
N SER A 723 -2.38 25.70 -11.16
CA SER A 723 -3.41 24.66 -11.08
C SER A 723 -3.03 23.45 -11.90
N PHE A 724 -3.84 22.37 -11.83
CA PHE A 724 -3.82 21.33 -12.86
C PHE A 724 -4.12 21.90 -14.23
N VAL A 725 -3.65 21.21 -15.26
CA VAL A 725 -4.05 21.50 -16.65
C VAL A 725 -5.41 20.87 -16.91
N THR A 726 -6.41 21.70 -17.13
CA THR A 726 -7.71 21.26 -17.64
C THR A 726 -7.57 20.95 -19.13
N VAL A 727 -8.03 19.77 -19.53
CA VAL A 727 -8.03 19.32 -20.93
C VAL A 727 -9.46 19.13 -21.41
N CYS A 728 -9.75 19.57 -22.61
CA CYS A 728 -11.00 19.30 -23.30
C CYS A 728 -10.76 18.95 -24.76
N ASN A 729 -11.26 17.81 -25.20
CA ASN A 729 -11.27 17.42 -26.59
C ASN A 729 -12.61 17.84 -27.21
N VAL A 730 -12.57 18.71 -28.20
CA VAL A 730 -13.75 19.15 -28.93
C VAL A 730 -13.82 18.36 -30.23
N SER A 731 -14.94 17.68 -30.47
CA SER A 731 -15.22 16.96 -31.71
C SER A 731 -15.93 17.85 -32.73
N LYS A 732 -15.88 17.48 -34.03
CA LYS A 732 -16.64 18.14 -35.09
C LYS A 732 -17.97 17.40 -35.29
N ALA A 733 -19.06 18.13 -35.42
CA ALA A 733 -20.34 17.54 -35.84
C ALA A 733 -20.24 17.09 -37.29
N ASP A 734 -20.83 15.94 -37.61
CA ASP A 734 -20.97 15.41 -38.96
C ASP A 734 -21.83 16.29 -39.84
#